data_cea4ccb74a28172aeb8f9e8052ab1901
#
_entry.id   cea4ccb74a28172aeb8f9e8052ab1901
#
_cell.length_a   1.000
_cell.length_b   1.000
_cell.length_c   1.000
_cell.angle_alpha   90.00
_cell.angle_beta   90.00
_cell.angle_gamma   90.00
#
_symmetry.space_group_name_H-M   'P 1'
#
loop_
_entity.id
_entity.type
_entity.pdbx_description
1 polymer ?
#
loop_
_entity_poly.entity_id
_entity_poly.type
_entity_poly.pdbx_seq_one_letter_code
_entity_poly.pdbx_strand_id
1 'polypeptide(L)'
;AGFFAKYQLTEKAELYSNFRFTENESPSQIAYSGTFGDLRALPCYNANLSAQQYQAICGNWTGMGGDHAPNFATGAEALSYINSLNSQVADESIINYMAPVRSLKRNVEGGPRTYATKYKNITYAIGLRGDLNDTWRYDISYQTSEVDYSEEIQNDLSITKLLRATNVINVAGVPTCVSVLDGSDPDCIPYNLFSGGLPGDAGIQAILDANPEIQTYMAIPNFILGDSSETIFQAYVEGETRISIPNAPAPISAVFGYESRELESDYRPDASAQAADRTGAGGPIVALAGGYDVKEYFLELGIPVTDKINLEAGARFADYSTDNDTDAFKFGAYWQATDEVSVRGTFQTASRHGSITELYRGQGSSLTDLDPDPCGTDPETGDGPSYTQAECARTGLAAVDYGSDLKSPADQYNILTGGNPNLIPEESESLTLGLVWTPSAVPGLTLTLDYFDIEITDGIGTIPAATSLTQCLETGNATFCNLIQRDPIAGTLWVSPGQIITTNTNVSEQALSGYDIIFSYPLETALGTIDLKGITTITDSDTLIVIPGADELECAGNYGAGCGKNPTPEFAGNYSASLTRGDLDYILGLRYLGETDDLNSTAINFEAKTYLDLTVNYQFNDNLRFSVGASNIFDEDPVYTSSAGTAPGNGNTFPGYFDALGTYIFINVSVQ
;
A
#
# COMPACT_ATOMS: atom_id res chain seq x y z
N ALA A 1 -1.17 -5.27 -25.42
CA ALA A 1 -0.66 -5.54 -26.79
C ALA A 1 0.82 -5.18 -26.85
N GLY A 2 1.58 -5.85 -27.70
CA GLY A 2 3.01 -5.53 -27.88
C GLY A 2 3.56 -6.21 -29.12
N PHE A 3 4.73 -5.73 -29.54
CA PHE A 3 5.52 -6.39 -30.57
C PHE A 3 7.00 -6.25 -30.25
N PHE A 4 7.77 -7.17 -30.77
CA PHE A 4 9.24 -7.12 -30.80
C PHE A 4 9.70 -7.27 -32.26
N ALA A 5 10.61 -6.43 -32.70
CA ALA A 5 11.17 -6.45 -34.03
C ALA A 5 12.71 -6.45 -33.98
N LYS A 6 13.34 -7.20 -34.88
CA LYS A 6 14.79 -7.22 -35.11
C LYS A 6 15.07 -7.02 -36.59
N TYR A 7 16.10 -6.29 -36.89
CA TYR A 7 16.57 -6.12 -38.26
C TYR A 7 18.10 -6.12 -38.31
N GLN A 8 18.66 -7.08 -39.03
CA GLN A 8 20.10 -7.16 -39.25
C GLN A 8 20.54 -6.08 -40.25
N LEU A 9 21.20 -5.04 -39.74
CA LEU A 9 21.72 -3.94 -40.58
C LEU A 9 22.98 -4.35 -41.33
N THR A 10 23.91 -5.04 -40.64
CA THR A 10 25.13 -5.60 -41.17
C THR A 10 25.45 -6.93 -40.46
N GLU A 11 26.47 -7.65 -40.87
CA GLU A 11 26.90 -8.86 -40.15
C GLU A 11 27.25 -8.59 -38.68
N LYS A 12 27.57 -7.34 -38.33
CA LYS A 12 28.03 -6.90 -37.00
C LYS A 12 27.10 -5.91 -36.31
N ALA A 13 25.91 -5.68 -36.83
CA ALA A 13 24.98 -4.72 -36.25
C ALA A 13 23.52 -5.14 -36.44
N GLU A 14 22.81 -5.32 -35.36
CA GLU A 14 21.37 -5.60 -35.28
C GLU A 14 20.63 -4.41 -34.65
N LEU A 15 19.66 -3.89 -35.35
CA LEU A 15 18.67 -2.96 -34.78
C LEU A 15 17.55 -3.78 -34.16
N TYR A 16 17.14 -3.45 -32.94
CA TYR A 16 15.98 -4.05 -32.30
C TYR A 16 15.02 -2.99 -31.76
N SER A 17 13.76 -3.34 -31.66
CA SER A 17 12.72 -2.48 -31.10
C SER A 17 11.71 -3.31 -30.36
N ASN A 18 11.21 -2.79 -29.24
CA ASN A 18 10.17 -3.37 -28.42
C ASN A 18 9.09 -2.31 -28.16
N PHE A 19 7.83 -2.70 -28.31
CA PHE A 19 6.69 -1.89 -27.95
C PHE A 19 5.75 -2.70 -27.07
N ARG A 20 5.29 -2.11 -25.98
CA ARG A 20 4.28 -2.69 -25.10
C ARG A 20 3.23 -1.67 -24.73
N PHE A 21 1.97 -2.09 -24.81
CA PHE A 21 0.81 -1.37 -24.33
C PHE A 21 0.01 -2.26 -23.40
N THR A 22 -0.28 -1.76 -22.21
CA THR A 22 -1.17 -2.42 -21.27
C THR A 22 -2.20 -1.42 -20.75
N GLU A 23 -3.43 -1.87 -20.58
CA GLU A 23 -4.50 -1.14 -19.91
C GLU A 23 -5.12 -2.07 -18.88
N ASN A 24 -5.26 -1.57 -17.67
CA ASN A 24 -5.87 -2.28 -16.56
C ASN A 24 -6.88 -1.36 -15.90
N GLU A 25 -8.08 -1.88 -15.63
CA GLU A 25 -9.13 -1.19 -14.91
C GLU A 25 -9.61 -2.09 -13.77
N SER A 26 -9.62 -1.54 -12.56
CA SER A 26 -10.00 -2.25 -11.34
C SER A 26 -11.13 -1.51 -10.65
N PRO A 27 -12.40 -1.86 -10.94
CA PRO A 27 -13.52 -1.34 -10.18
C PRO A 27 -13.57 -2.00 -8.80
N SER A 28 -13.80 -1.23 -7.76
CA SER A 28 -14.01 -1.73 -6.40
C SER A 28 -15.19 -1.02 -5.74
N GLN A 29 -15.82 -1.68 -4.79
CA GLN A 29 -16.92 -1.16 -4.00
C GLN A 29 -16.56 -1.23 -2.53
N ILE A 30 -16.79 -0.12 -1.81
CA ILE A 30 -16.64 -0.06 -0.36
C ILE A 30 -17.96 0.30 0.30
N ALA A 31 -17.96 0.38 1.62
CA ALA A 31 -19.14 0.73 2.41
C ALA A 31 -19.75 2.09 1.97
N TYR A 32 -21.03 2.26 2.25
CA TYR A 32 -21.74 3.51 1.99
C TYR A 32 -21.01 4.72 2.60
N SER A 33 -21.06 5.87 1.94
CA SER A 33 -20.64 7.14 2.52
C SER A 33 -21.53 7.53 3.71
N GLY A 34 -21.25 8.62 4.37
CA GLY A 34 -22.04 9.07 5.51
C GLY A 34 -21.46 10.30 6.17
N THR A 35 -22.03 10.68 7.29
CA THR A 35 -21.46 11.68 8.18
C THR A 35 -20.55 10.97 9.18
N PHE A 36 -19.29 11.40 9.26
CA PHE A 36 -18.28 10.81 10.15
C PHE A 36 -17.76 11.82 11.18
N GLY A 37 -18.67 12.64 11.74
CA GLY A 37 -18.32 13.73 12.64
C GLY A 37 -18.15 15.08 11.94
N ASP A 38 -18.30 15.14 10.63
CA ASP A 38 -18.17 16.38 9.84
C ASP A 38 -19.26 17.40 10.14
N LEU A 39 -20.46 16.94 10.50
CA LEU A 39 -21.52 17.79 11.01
C LEU A 39 -21.32 18.01 12.52
N ARG A 40 -20.81 19.19 12.90
CA ARG A 40 -20.46 19.54 14.28
C ARG A 40 -21.50 20.38 15.00
N ALA A 41 -22.46 20.93 14.28
CA ALA A 41 -23.55 21.72 14.85
C ALA A 41 -24.83 21.59 14.01
N LEU A 42 -25.97 21.61 14.69
CA LEU A 42 -27.29 21.58 14.07
C LEU A 42 -28.11 22.76 14.54
N PRO A 43 -28.76 23.51 13.62
CA PRO A 43 -29.62 24.64 14.04
C PRO A 43 -30.89 24.15 14.73
N CYS A 44 -31.20 24.73 15.86
CA CYS A 44 -32.38 24.38 16.67
C CYS A 44 -33.72 24.75 16.02
N TYR A 45 -33.72 25.57 14.98
CA TYR A 45 -34.88 25.82 14.13
C TYR A 45 -35.07 24.76 13.03
N ASN A 46 -34.25 23.71 12.99
CA ASN A 46 -34.23 22.72 11.89
C ASN A 46 -35.61 22.07 11.74
N ALA A 47 -36.15 22.18 10.52
CA ALA A 47 -37.48 21.67 10.15
C ALA A 47 -37.64 20.15 10.31
N ASN A 48 -36.56 19.40 10.34
CA ASN A 48 -36.56 17.94 10.43
C ASN A 48 -36.51 17.40 11.87
N LEU A 49 -36.32 18.27 12.87
CA LEU A 49 -36.34 17.87 14.28
C LEU A 49 -37.79 17.55 14.74
N SER A 50 -37.99 16.37 15.27
CA SER A 50 -39.18 16.09 16.07
C SER A 50 -39.11 16.82 17.41
N ALA A 51 -40.28 16.98 18.10
CA ALA A 51 -40.30 17.59 19.42
C ALA A 51 -39.39 16.90 20.44
N GLN A 52 -39.27 15.56 20.37
CA GLN A 52 -38.41 14.79 21.24
C GLN A 52 -36.92 15.03 20.92
N GLN A 53 -36.55 15.05 19.65
CA GLN A 53 -35.18 15.33 19.22
C GLN A 53 -34.76 16.76 19.55
N TYR A 54 -35.67 17.73 19.32
CA TYR A 54 -35.45 19.10 19.75
C TYR A 54 -35.17 19.20 21.25
N GLN A 55 -36.01 18.57 22.08
CA GLN A 55 -35.81 18.58 23.53
C GLN A 55 -34.47 17.94 23.95
N ALA A 56 -34.05 16.88 23.27
CA ALA A 56 -32.80 16.19 23.58
C ALA A 56 -31.56 17.01 23.13
N ILE A 57 -31.63 17.64 21.98
CA ILE A 57 -30.50 18.34 21.34
C ILE A 57 -30.42 19.81 21.75
N CYS A 58 -31.57 20.48 21.80
CA CYS A 58 -31.71 21.94 21.97
C CYS A 58 -32.45 22.37 23.24
N GLY A 59 -32.74 21.46 24.16
CA GLY A 59 -33.76 21.59 25.23
C GLY A 59 -33.77 22.86 26.06
N ASN A 60 -32.65 23.59 26.17
CA ASN A 60 -32.60 24.87 26.91
C ASN A 60 -32.67 26.10 25.98
N TRP A 61 -32.76 25.89 24.67
CA TRP A 61 -32.88 27.00 23.73
C TRP A 61 -34.32 27.53 23.70
N THR A 62 -34.51 28.78 24.09
CA THR A 62 -35.81 29.42 24.17
C THR A 62 -36.05 30.40 23.01
N GLY A 63 -35.41 30.18 21.86
CA GLY A 63 -35.61 31.02 20.68
C GLY A 63 -37.08 31.17 20.34
N MET A 64 -37.51 32.38 20.01
CA MET A 64 -38.81 32.78 19.54
C MET A 64 -40.02 31.92 20.02
N GLY A 65 -40.24 31.88 21.32
CA GLY A 65 -41.45 31.27 21.89
C GLY A 65 -41.42 29.78 22.21
N GLY A 66 -40.27 29.10 22.07
CA GLY A 66 -40.12 27.69 22.44
C GLY A 66 -40.67 26.70 21.41
N ASP A 67 -41.07 27.15 20.23
CA ASP A 67 -41.49 26.28 19.14
C ASP A 67 -40.29 25.59 18.48
N HIS A 68 -40.32 24.27 18.47
CA HIS A 68 -39.42 23.50 17.60
C HIS A 68 -39.92 23.65 16.14
N ALA A 69 -38.98 23.72 15.18
CA ALA A 69 -39.27 23.83 13.76
C ALA A 69 -40.26 24.96 13.39
N PRO A 70 -39.95 26.24 13.66
CA PRO A 70 -40.83 27.36 13.34
C PRO A 70 -41.18 27.36 11.84
N ASN A 71 -42.43 27.69 11.53
CA ASN A 71 -42.95 27.69 10.16
C ASN A 71 -43.28 29.13 9.72
N PHE A 72 -42.69 29.59 8.64
CA PHE A 72 -42.89 30.93 8.09
C PHE A 72 -43.76 30.92 6.84
N ALA A 73 -44.57 31.94 6.64
CA ALA A 73 -45.43 32.01 5.46
C ALA A 73 -44.63 32.26 4.16
N THR A 74 -43.49 32.94 4.28
CA THR A 74 -42.64 33.31 3.13
C THR A 74 -41.17 33.09 3.46
N GLY A 75 -40.35 32.87 2.39
CA GLY A 75 -38.88 32.77 2.53
C GLY A 75 -38.22 34.05 3.06
N ALA A 76 -38.80 35.22 2.75
CA ALA A 76 -38.28 36.48 3.26
C ALA A 76 -38.46 36.62 4.79
N GLU A 77 -39.57 36.14 5.33
CA GLU A 77 -39.79 36.08 6.79
C GLU A 77 -38.82 35.10 7.45
N ALA A 78 -38.63 33.91 6.87
CA ALA A 78 -37.68 32.92 7.36
C ALA A 78 -36.25 33.46 7.37
N LEU A 79 -35.83 34.10 6.29
CA LEU A 79 -34.47 34.70 6.20
C LEU A 79 -34.31 35.86 7.20
N SER A 80 -35.34 36.72 7.39
CA SER A 80 -35.32 37.78 8.40
C SER A 80 -35.15 37.20 9.81
N TYR A 81 -35.81 36.09 10.12
CA TYR A 81 -35.66 35.41 11.39
C TYR A 81 -34.24 34.88 11.60
N ILE A 82 -33.66 34.18 10.60
CA ILE A 82 -32.27 33.67 10.66
C ILE A 82 -31.30 34.83 10.87
N ASN A 83 -31.45 35.92 10.12
CA ASN A 83 -30.59 37.10 10.26
C ASN A 83 -30.72 37.74 11.67
N SER A 84 -31.88 37.68 12.27
CA SER A 84 -32.06 38.13 13.65
C SER A 84 -31.33 37.24 14.66
N LEU A 85 -31.32 35.92 14.46
CA LEU A 85 -30.55 34.98 15.26
C LEU A 85 -29.04 35.22 15.11
N ASN A 86 -28.55 35.35 13.88
CA ASN A 86 -27.16 35.64 13.61
C ASN A 86 -26.66 36.94 14.26
N SER A 87 -27.53 37.96 14.33
CA SER A 87 -27.21 39.23 15.01
C SER A 87 -27.14 39.11 16.54
N GLN A 88 -27.84 38.14 17.12
CA GLN A 88 -27.86 37.86 18.55
C GLN A 88 -26.68 37.03 19.02
N VAL A 89 -26.10 36.18 18.16
CA VAL A 89 -24.92 35.38 18.48
C VAL A 89 -23.69 36.24 18.78
N ALA A 90 -23.69 37.52 18.40
CA ALA A 90 -22.61 38.46 18.76
C ALA A 90 -22.64 38.85 20.27
N ASP A 91 -23.68 38.47 21.01
CA ASP A 91 -23.76 38.65 22.46
C ASP A 91 -23.52 37.30 23.16
N GLU A 92 -22.33 37.13 23.75
CA GLU A 92 -21.90 35.90 24.45
C GLU A 92 -22.84 35.47 25.60
N SER A 93 -23.82 36.31 25.99
CA SER A 93 -24.81 36.02 27.03
C SER A 93 -26.01 35.21 26.53
N ILE A 94 -26.14 35.02 25.21
CA ILE A 94 -27.30 34.32 24.60
C ILE A 94 -26.92 32.90 24.23
N ILE A 95 -27.74 31.93 24.64
CA ILE A 95 -27.57 30.53 24.27
C ILE A 95 -27.62 30.40 22.73
N ASN A 96 -26.52 29.94 22.13
CA ASN A 96 -26.39 29.79 20.69
C ASN A 96 -27.53 28.89 20.15
N TYR A 97 -28.19 29.30 19.07
CA TYR A 97 -29.20 28.49 18.37
C TYR A 97 -28.62 27.29 17.62
N MET A 98 -27.29 27.20 17.51
CA MET A 98 -26.55 26.05 16.95
C MET A 98 -26.20 25.10 18.08
N ALA A 99 -26.89 23.98 18.18
CA ALA A 99 -26.58 22.94 19.15
C ALA A 99 -25.36 22.15 18.70
N PRO A 100 -24.36 21.96 19.58
CA PRO A 100 -23.23 21.11 19.26
C PRO A 100 -23.71 19.65 19.10
N VAL A 101 -23.42 19.05 17.96
CA VAL A 101 -23.75 17.66 17.66
C VAL A 101 -22.59 17.02 16.94
N ARG A 102 -22.45 15.71 17.10
CA ARG A 102 -21.55 14.90 16.30
C ARG A 102 -22.40 13.86 15.58
N SER A 103 -22.60 14.03 14.28
CA SER A 103 -23.43 13.13 13.50
C SER A 103 -22.63 11.98 12.92
N LEU A 104 -23.08 10.76 13.19
CA LEU A 104 -22.53 9.51 12.69
C LEU A 104 -23.67 8.73 12.04
N LYS A 105 -23.88 8.90 10.73
CA LYS A 105 -24.96 8.24 9.99
C LYS A 105 -24.44 7.79 8.63
N ARG A 106 -24.60 6.50 8.30
CA ARG A 106 -24.38 5.99 6.95
C ARG A 106 -25.48 6.47 6.00
N ASN A 107 -25.08 6.93 4.82
CA ASN A 107 -25.98 7.36 3.74
C ASN A 107 -26.34 6.14 2.87
N VAL A 108 -27.06 5.18 3.45
CA VAL A 108 -27.44 3.94 2.76
C VAL A 108 -28.36 4.19 1.56
N GLU A 109 -29.13 5.27 1.59
CA GLU A 109 -29.98 5.74 0.51
C GLU A 109 -29.19 6.19 -0.73
N GLY A 110 -27.91 6.57 -0.58
CA GLY A 110 -27.03 7.05 -1.65
C GLY A 110 -26.32 5.97 -2.46
N GLY A 111 -26.51 4.74 -2.09
CA GLY A 111 -25.76 3.64 -2.68
C GLY A 111 -24.31 3.52 -2.14
N PRO A 112 -23.66 2.39 -2.39
CA PRO A 112 -22.28 2.15 -1.96
C PRO A 112 -21.31 3.07 -2.70
N ARG A 113 -20.20 3.43 -2.05
CA ARG A 113 -19.12 4.14 -2.72
C ARG A 113 -18.42 3.18 -3.68
N THR A 114 -18.13 3.66 -4.88
CA THR A 114 -17.38 2.90 -5.88
C THR A 114 -16.11 3.64 -6.26
N TYR A 115 -15.06 2.88 -6.48
CA TYR A 115 -13.76 3.34 -6.98
C TYR A 115 -13.50 2.64 -8.30
N ALA A 116 -13.17 3.40 -9.32
CA ALA A 116 -12.71 2.86 -10.61
C ALA A 116 -11.31 3.38 -10.85
N THR A 117 -10.32 2.51 -10.65
CA THR A 117 -8.91 2.84 -10.88
C THR A 117 -8.49 2.30 -12.22
N LYS A 118 -7.87 3.15 -13.06
CA LYS A 118 -7.41 2.79 -14.38
C LYS A 118 -5.95 3.18 -14.58
N TYR A 119 -5.18 2.23 -15.12
CA TYR A 119 -3.80 2.43 -15.54
C TYR A 119 -3.67 2.14 -17.03
N LYS A 120 -3.01 3.04 -17.75
CA LYS A 120 -2.51 2.77 -19.09
C LYS A 120 -1.00 2.89 -19.08
N ASN A 121 -0.33 1.89 -19.61
CA ASN A 121 1.12 1.89 -19.73
C ASN A 121 1.51 1.74 -21.21
N ILE A 122 2.37 2.63 -21.69
CA ILE A 122 3.01 2.57 -22.99
C ILE A 122 4.51 2.55 -22.78
N THR A 123 5.17 1.51 -23.28
CA THR A 123 6.63 1.40 -23.26
C THR A 123 7.13 1.22 -24.68
N TYR A 124 8.12 1.99 -25.05
CA TYR A 124 8.83 1.87 -26.32
C TYR A 124 10.32 1.82 -26.08
N ALA A 125 10.99 0.84 -26.68
CA ALA A 125 12.44 0.73 -26.66
C ALA A 125 12.98 0.51 -28.07
N ILE A 126 14.12 1.11 -28.36
CA ILE A 126 14.89 0.91 -29.58
C ILE A 126 16.37 0.77 -29.20
N GLY A 127 17.07 -0.14 -29.82
CA GLY A 127 18.50 -0.31 -29.56
C GLY A 127 19.25 -0.86 -30.76
N LEU A 128 20.55 -0.66 -30.70
CA LEU A 128 21.52 -1.13 -31.66
C LEU A 128 22.58 -1.94 -30.90
N ARG A 129 22.72 -3.20 -31.27
CA ARG A 129 23.72 -4.09 -30.68
C ARG A 129 24.53 -4.82 -31.74
N GLY A 130 25.70 -5.28 -31.37
CA GLY A 130 26.55 -6.03 -32.32
C GLY A 130 27.97 -6.24 -31.84
N ASP A 131 28.81 -6.67 -32.75
CA ASP A 131 30.20 -6.97 -32.48
C ASP A 131 31.09 -5.80 -32.91
N LEU A 132 31.90 -5.26 -31.97
CA LEU A 132 32.95 -4.30 -32.31
C LEU A 132 34.10 -5.00 -33.00
N ASN A 133 34.44 -6.21 -32.52
CA ASN A 133 35.45 -7.11 -33.08
C ASN A 133 35.16 -8.55 -32.63
N ASP A 134 36.11 -9.46 -32.78
CA ASP A 134 35.91 -10.89 -32.47
C ASP A 134 35.74 -11.19 -30.97
N THR A 135 36.05 -10.25 -30.08
CA THR A 135 36.04 -10.44 -28.63
C THR A 135 35.20 -9.41 -27.88
N TRP A 136 34.81 -8.32 -28.53
CA TRP A 136 34.03 -7.22 -27.90
C TRP A 136 32.73 -6.99 -28.59
N ARG A 137 31.66 -6.85 -27.80
CA ARG A 137 30.30 -6.55 -28.20
C ARG A 137 29.85 -5.20 -27.61
N TYR A 138 28.83 -4.60 -28.20
CA TYR A 138 28.21 -3.38 -27.70
C TYR A 138 26.69 -3.50 -27.73
N ASP A 139 26.06 -2.78 -26.82
CA ASP A 139 24.63 -2.49 -26.87
C ASP A 139 24.41 -1.03 -26.51
N ILE A 140 23.60 -0.34 -27.31
CA ILE A 140 23.19 1.04 -27.09
C ILE A 140 21.67 1.06 -27.24
N SER A 141 20.97 1.49 -26.20
CA SER A 141 19.50 1.51 -26.19
C SER A 141 18.93 2.81 -25.65
N TYR A 142 17.75 3.11 -26.12
CA TYR A 142 16.90 4.16 -25.62
C TYR A 142 15.51 3.58 -25.35
N GLN A 143 14.98 3.83 -24.16
CA GLN A 143 13.65 3.43 -23.75
C GLN A 143 12.89 4.62 -23.19
N THR A 144 11.61 4.70 -23.50
CA THR A 144 10.67 5.59 -22.80
C THR A 144 9.45 4.80 -22.39
N SER A 145 8.95 5.12 -21.21
CA SER A 145 7.76 4.52 -20.63
C SER A 145 6.88 5.61 -20.06
N GLU A 146 5.58 5.53 -20.30
CA GLU A 146 4.57 6.47 -19.78
C GLU A 146 3.44 5.68 -19.15
N VAL A 147 3.02 6.08 -17.95
CA VAL A 147 1.89 5.52 -17.23
C VAL A 147 0.89 6.62 -16.96
N ASP A 148 -0.30 6.53 -17.59
CA ASP A 148 -1.47 7.33 -17.23
C ASP A 148 -2.24 6.64 -16.11
N TYR A 149 -2.56 7.38 -15.07
CA TYR A 149 -3.38 6.97 -13.94
C TYR A 149 -4.65 7.80 -13.88
N SER A 150 -5.79 7.16 -13.67
CA SER A 150 -7.02 7.84 -13.29
C SER A 150 -7.78 7.04 -12.24
N GLU A 151 -8.32 7.73 -11.24
CA GLU A 151 -9.23 7.19 -10.26
C GLU A 151 -10.50 8.03 -10.26
N GLU A 152 -11.65 7.37 -10.32
CA GLU A 152 -12.97 7.97 -10.17
C GLU A 152 -13.62 7.40 -8.91
N ILE A 153 -14.04 8.29 -8.01
CA ILE A 153 -14.75 7.95 -6.78
C ILE A 153 -16.18 8.45 -6.89
N GLN A 154 -17.15 7.55 -6.78
CA GLN A 154 -18.58 7.89 -6.87
C GLN A 154 -19.30 7.65 -5.54
N ASN A 155 -20.42 8.34 -5.36
CA ASN A 155 -21.33 8.26 -4.21
C ASN A 155 -20.69 8.69 -2.87
N ASP A 156 -19.60 9.46 -2.91
CA ASP A 156 -19.09 10.13 -1.72
C ASP A 156 -19.78 11.46 -1.50
N LEU A 157 -19.98 11.86 -0.23
CA LEU A 157 -20.73 13.08 0.11
C LEU A 157 -19.79 14.30 0.20
N SER A 158 -20.21 15.42 -0.38
CA SER A 158 -19.61 16.72 -0.11
C SER A 158 -19.99 17.22 1.28
N ILE A 159 -19.01 17.58 2.11
CA ILE A 159 -19.23 18.20 3.42
C ILE A 159 -19.99 19.51 3.26
N THR A 160 -19.59 20.35 2.31
CA THR A 160 -20.23 21.64 2.02
C THR A 160 -21.70 21.46 1.68
N LYS A 161 -22.05 20.54 0.79
CA LYS A 161 -23.43 20.29 0.40
C LYS A 161 -24.22 19.63 1.51
N LEU A 162 -23.62 18.73 2.27
CA LEU A 162 -24.23 18.12 3.46
C LEU A 162 -24.64 19.18 4.50
N LEU A 163 -23.72 20.10 4.82
CA LEU A 163 -23.99 21.19 5.77
C LEU A 163 -25.13 22.09 5.30
N ARG A 164 -25.19 22.40 4.00
CA ARG A 164 -26.31 23.16 3.42
C ARG A 164 -27.63 22.39 3.45
N ALA A 165 -27.60 21.12 3.02
CA ALA A 165 -28.79 20.24 2.99
C ALA A 165 -29.39 19.96 4.37
N THR A 166 -28.57 20.00 5.42
CA THR A 166 -29.02 19.81 6.82
C THR A 166 -29.38 21.11 7.51
N ASN A 167 -29.06 22.29 6.95
CA ASN A 167 -29.47 23.59 7.47
C ASN A 167 -30.78 24.03 6.82
N VAL A 168 -31.89 23.58 7.41
CA VAL A 168 -33.23 23.73 6.83
C VAL A 168 -34.21 24.39 7.80
N ILE A 169 -35.16 25.17 7.24
CA ILE A 169 -36.24 25.86 7.97
C ILE A 169 -37.56 25.63 7.24
N ASN A 170 -38.69 25.67 7.95
CA ASN A 170 -40.01 25.55 7.31
C ASN A 170 -40.46 26.85 6.66
N VAL A 171 -40.82 26.77 5.36
CA VAL A 171 -41.49 27.83 4.63
C VAL A 171 -42.79 27.27 4.06
N ALA A 172 -43.92 27.80 4.48
CA ALA A 172 -45.26 27.33 4.13
C ALA A 172 -45.46 25.82 4.38
N GLY A 173 -44.83 25.28 5.43
CA GLY A 173 -44.91 23.86 5.79
C GLY A 173 -43.96 22.95 5.01
N VAL A 174 -43.08 23.53 4.19
CA VAL A 174 -42.08 22.76 3.40
C VAL A 174 -40.68 23.03 3.96
N PRO A 175 -39.90 21.98 4.34
CA PRO A 175 -38.52 22.14 4.68
C PRO A 175 -37.73 22.75 3.50
N THR A 176 -37.04 23.85 3.74
CA THR A 176 -36.32 24.62 2.72
C THR A 176 -34.91 24.92 3.21
N CYS A 177 -33.89 24.68 2.37
CA CYS A 177 -32.49 25.03 2.72
C CYS A 177 -32.36 26.54 2.92
N VAL A 178 -31.61 26.95 3.94
CA VAL A 178 -31.29 28.37 4.17
C VAL A 178 -30.52 28.94 2.98
N SER A 179 -29.65 28.17 2.38
CA SER A 179 -28.85 28.55 1.20
C SER A 179 -29.68 28.84 -0.07
N VAL A 180 -30.90 28.28 -0.18
CA VAL A 180 -31.87 28.66 -1.23
C VAL A 180 -32.43 30.04 -0.95
N LEU A 181 -32.72 30.34 0.33
CA LEU A 181 -33.37 31.61 0.72
C LEU A 181 -32.40 32.81 0.61
N ASP A 182 -31.13 32.61 0.92
CA ASP A 182 -30.12 33.65 0.83
C ASP A 182 -29.40 33.69 -0.55
N GLY A 183 -29.73 32.74 -1.43
CA GLY A 183 -29.17 32.64 -2.79
C GLY A 183 -27.76 32.12 -2.86
N SER A 184 -27.16 31.64 -1.76
CA SER A 184 -25.80 31.10 -1.76
C SER A 184 -25.71 29.70 -2.41
N ASP A 185 -26.82 28.97 -2.47
CA ASP A 185 -26.94 27.70 -3.18
C ASP A 185 -28.41 27.44 -3.57
N PRO A 186 -28.86 27.93 -4.73
CA PRO A 186 -30.26 27.80 -5.16
C PRO A 186 -30.68 26.35 -5.48
N ASP A 187 -29.67 25.46 -5.72
CA ASP A 187 -29.91 24.06 -6.08
C ASP A 187 -29.97 23.14 -4.84
N CYS A 188 -29.85 23.68 -3.63
CA CYS A 188 -29.82 22.89 -2.41
C CYS A 188 -31.14 22.13 -2.19
N ILE A 189 -31.00 20.84 -1.91
CA ILE A 189 -32.10 19.92 -1.59
C ILE A 189 -32.04 19.57 -0.10
N PRO A 190 -33.12 19.77 0.69
CA PRO A 190 -33.14 19.42 2.10
C PRO A 190 -32.92 17.95 2.37
N TYR A 191 -32.01 17.66 3.31
CA TYR A 191 -31.72 16.29 3.75
C TYR A 191 -32.16 16.10 5.20
N ASN A 192 -33.01 15.10 5.42
CA ASN A 192 -33.42 14.73 6.76
C ASN A 192 -32.43 13.74 7.38
N LEU A 193 -31.54 14.23 8.21
CA LEU A 193 -30.53 13.44 8.89
C LEU A 193 -31.12 12.36 9.82
N PHE A 194 -32.32 12.56 10.31
CA PHE A 194 -33.05 11.69 11.27
C PHE A 194 -33.92 10.64 10.57
N SER A 195 -34.07 10.72 9.26
CA SER A 195 -34.71 9.69 8.46
C SER A 195 -33.72 8.65 8.07
N GLY A 196 -34.13 7.44 7.79
CA GLY A 196 -33.30 6.37 7.31
C GLY A 196 -33.70 5.02 7.88
N GLY A 197 -32.99 4.01 7.49
CA GLY A 197 -33.18 2.62 7.86
C GLY A 197 -32.02 1.78 7.31
N LEU A 198 -32.21 0.47 7.26
CA LEU A 198 -31.28 -0.44 6.59
C LEU A 198 -31.56 -0.47 5.08
N PRO A 199 -30.59 -0.86 4.24
CA PRO A 199 -30.82 -1.05 2.81
C PRO A 199 -32.02 -1.97 2.55
N GLY A 200 -32.97 -1.51 1.71
CA GLY A 200 -34.21 -2.23 1.42
C GLY A 200 -35.40 -1.89 2.32
N ASP A 201 -35.22 -1.06 3.35
CA ASP A 201 -36.33 -0.60 4.18
C ASP A 201 -37.29 0.33 3.39
N ALA A 202 -38.59 0.18 3.64
CA ALA A 202 -39.60 1.01 3.01
C ALA A 202 -39.44 2.51 3.32
N GLY A 203 -38.83 2.85 4.45
CA GLY A 203 -38.52 4.23 4.83
C GLY A 203 -37.49 4.89 3.92
N ILE A 204 -36.43 4.17 3.52
CA ILE A 204 -35.43 4.67 2.58
C ILE A 204 -36.06 4.91 1.21
N GLN A 205 -36.84 3.95 0.70
CA GLN A 205 -37.51 4.10 -0.58
C GLN A 205 -38.46 5.31 -0.58
N ALA A 206 -39.19 5.56 0.53
CA ALA A 206 -40.06 6.72 0.65
C ALA A 206 -39.26 8.05 0.61
N ILE A 207 -38.04 8.11 1.14
CA ILE A 207 -37.17 9.29 1.05
C ILE A 207 -36.74 9.54 -0.39
N LEU A 208 -36.30 8.48 -1.08
CA LEU A 208 -35.88 8.56 -2.48
C LEU A 208 -37.03 8.90 -3.42
N ASP A 209 -38.22 8.35 -3.16
CA ASP A 209 -39.42 8.66 -3.94
C ASP A 209 -39.90 10.11 -3.72
N ALA A 210 -39.70 10.65 -2.53
CA ALA A 210 -40.04 12.04 -2.21
C ALA A 210 -39.04 13.06 -2.78
N ASN A 211 -37.76 12.71 -2.80
CA ASN A 211 -36.65 13.58 -3.27
C ASN A 211 -35.60 12.78 -4.06
N PRO A 212 -35.89 12.35 -5.28
CA PRO A 212 -34.97 11.49 -6.05
C PRO A 212 -33.64 12.18 -6.38
N GLU A 213 -33.60 13.51 -6.37
CA GLU A 213 -32.42 14.30 -6.71
C GLU A 213 -31.47 14.54 -5.52
N ILE A 214 -31.88 14.15 -4.29
CA ILE A 214 -31.07 14.42 -3.10
C ILE A 214 -29.69 13.78 -3.17
N GLN A 215 -29.59 12.59 -3.75
CA GLN A 215 -28.34 11.89 -3.92
C GLN A 215 -27.44 12.60 -4.93
N THR A 216 -27.99 12.99 -6.07
CA THR A 216 -27.28 13.76 -7.09
C THR A 216 -26.81 15.12 -6.57
N TYR A 217 -27.56 15.72 -5.64
CA TYR A 217 -27.14 16.96 -5.01
C TYR A 217 -25.98 16.77 -4.03
N MET A 218 -26.06 15.79 -3.12
CA MET A 218 -25.04 15.63 -2.06
C MET A 218 -23.82 14.84 -2.52
N ALA A 219 -24.00 13.80 -3.32
CA ALA A 219 -22.91 13.00 -3.83
C ALA A 219 -22.21 13.72 -4.99
N ILE A 220 -20.91 13.86 -4.88
CA ILE A 220 -20.08 14.42 -5.93
C ILE A 220 -19.12 13.36 -6.43
N PRO A 221 -18.94 13.20 -7.75
CA PRO A 221 -17.86 12.41 -8.27
C PRO A 221 -16.55 13.14 -7.99
N ASN A 222 -15.54 12.39 -7.56
CA ASN A 222 -14.20 12.88 -7.35
C ASN A 222 -13.26 12.20 -8.33
N PHE A 223 -12.30 12.96 -8.85
CA PHE A 223 -11.32 12.47 -9.80
C PHE A 223 -9.91 12.72 -9.31
N ILE A 224 -9.08 11.74 -9.48
CA ILE A 224 -7.64 11.86 -9.32
C ILE A 224 -7.01 11.44 -10.63
N LEU A 225 -6.23 12.31 -11.23
CA LEU A 225 -5.47 12.04 -12.44
C LEU A 225 -3.99 12.06 -12.11
N GLY A 226 -3.21 11.25 -12.80
CA GLY A 226 -1.77 11.24 -12.66
C GLY A 226 -1.11 10.74 -13.93
N ASP A 227 0.14 11.13 -14.11
CA ASP A 227 1.02 10.59 -15.11
C ASP A 227 2.42 10.41 -14.53
N SER A 228 3.10 9.36 -14.98
CA SER A 228 4.50 9.12 -14.68
C SER A 228 5.22 8.76 -15.96
N SER A 229 6.41 9.31 -16.15
CA SER A 229 7.28 8.96 -17.27
C SER A 229 8.66 8.55 -16.79
N GLU A 230 9.26 7.63 -17.53
CA GLU A 230 10.64 7.21 -17.36
C GLU A 230 11.32 7.16 -18.73
N THR A 231 12.47 7.81 -18.82
CA THR A 231 13.32 7.75 -20.02
C THR A 231 14.68 7.22 -19.63
N ILE A 232 15.16 6.17 -20.32
CA ILE A 232 16.44 5.51 -20.07
C ILE A 232 17.25 5.56 -21.35
N PHE A 233 18.47 6.05 -21.25
CA PHE A 233 19.51 5.83 -22.23
C PHE A 233 20.60 4.97 -21.62
N GLN A 234 20.95 3.85 -22.25
CA GLN A 234 22.00 2.94 -21.81
C GLN A 234 22.96 2.65 -22.96
N ALA A 235 24.25 2.61 -22.64
CA ALA A 235 25.27 2.20 -23.57
C ALA A 235 26.36 1.40 -22.81
N TYR A 236 26.67 0.20 -23.27
CA TYR A 236 27.75 -0.60 -22.69
C TYR A 236 28.52 -1.36 -23.76
N VAL A 237 29.74 -1.74 -23.37
CA VAL A 237 30.60 -2.66 -24.11
C VAL A 237 31.01 -3.81 -23.19
N GLU A 238 31.00 -5.01 -23.72
CA GLU A 238 31.39 -6.23 -23.02
C GLU A 238 32.36 -7.04 -23.85
N GLY A 239 33.30 -7.73 -23.20
CA GLY A 239 34.21 -8.59 -23.93
C GLY A 239 35.42 -9.05 -23.14
N GLU A 240 36.27 -9.80 -23.82
CA GLU A 240 37.54 -10.26 -23.26
C GLU A 240 38.63 -9.19 -23.41
N THR A 241 39.28 -8.90 -22.31
CA THR A 241 40.46 -8.03 -22.31
C THR A 241 41.70 -8.80 -22.88
N ARG A 242 42.82 -8.11 -23.05
CA ARG A 242 44.10 -8.76 -23.39
C ARG A 242 44.92 -9.14 -22.14
N ILE A 243 44.32 -8.99 -20.96
CA ILE A 243 44.97 -9.23 -19.67
C ILE A 243 44.60 -10.62 -19.20
N SER A 244 45.58 -11.45 -18.91
CA SER A 244 45.40 -12.79 -18.34
C SER A 244 46.25 -12.93 -17.08
N ILE A 245 45.68 -13.60 -16.07
CA ILE A 245 46.46 -14.05 -14.92
C ILE A 245 47.39 -15.19 -15.40
N PRO A 246 48.62 -15.28 -14.92
CA PRO A 246 49.50 -16.39 -15.27
C PRO A 246 48.85 -17.74 -14.96
N ASN A 247 48.80 -18.63 -15.97
CA ASN A 247 48.15 -19.94 -15.94
C ASN A 247 46.60 -19.91 -15.88
N ALA A 248 45.95 -18.78 -16.10
CA ALA A 248 44.52 -18.73 -16.25
C ALA A 248 44.04 -19.37 -17.57
N PRO A 249 42.87 -20.01 -17.61
CA PRO A 249 42.36 -20.67 -18.82
C PRO A 249 41.87 -19.67 -19.89
N ALA A 250 41.56 -18.44 -19.50
CA ALA A 250 41.06 -17.38 -20.37
C ALA A 250 41.50 -16.00 -19.89
N PRO A 251 41.47 -14.97 -20.76
CA PRO A 251 41.62 -13.57 -20.35
C PRO A 251 40.53 -13.10 -19.40
N ILE A 252 40.80 -11.99 -18.70
CA ILE A 252 39.80 -11.29 -17.90
C ILE A 252 38.69 -10.75 -18.83
N SER A 253 37.43 -11.06 -18.55
CA SER A 253 36.30 -10.44 -19.19
C SER A 253 35.92 -9.14 -18.46
N ALA A 254 35.41 -8.16 -19.21
CA ALA A 254 35.01 -6.87 -18.65
C ALA A 254 33.72 -6.36 -19.31
N VAL A 255 32.89 -5.71 -18.52
CA VAL A 255 31.79 -4.88 -18.97
C VAL A 255 32.04 -3.46 -18.48
N PHE A 256 31.89 -2.49 -19.35
CA PHE A 256 31.92 -1.08 -19.00
C PHE A 256 30.71 -0.40 -19.61
N GLY A 257 29.93 0.32 -18.80
CA GLY A 257 28.71 0.95 -19.25
C GLY A 257 28.41 2.30 -18.62
N TYR A 258 27.50 2.98 -19.29
CA TYR A 258 26.90 4.23 -18.88
C TYR A 258 25.38 4.10 -19.00
N GLU A 259 24.67 4.62 -18.00
CA GLU A 259 23.21 4.76 -18.01
C GLU A 259 22.83 6.18 -17.61
N SER A 260 21.82 6.75 -18.28
CA SER A 260 21.17 7.97 -17.84
C SER A 260 19.68 7.70 -17.78
N ARG A 261 19.06 8.05 -16.65
CA ARG A 261 17.64 7.85 -16.41
C ARG A 261 17.02 9.16 -15.96
N GLU A 262 15.88 9.50 -16.52
CA GLU A 262 15.03 10.64 -16.14
C GLU A 262 13.67 10.11 -15.73
N LEU A 263 13.19 10.52 -14.56
CA LEU A 263 11.91 10.15 -14.00
C LEU A 263 11.11 11.40 -13.65
N GLU A 264 9.84 11.41 -14.06
CA GLU A 264 8.90 12.46 -13.71
C GLU A 264 7.57 11.86 -13.27
N SER A 265 6.89 12.52 -12.35
CA SER A 265 5.52 12.15 -11.95
C SER A 265 4.71 13.39 -11.60
N ASP A 266 3.43 13.35 -11.97
CA ASP A 266 2.44 14.37 -11.68
C ASP A 266 1.17 13.67 -11.17
N TYR A 267 0.59 14.17 -10.06
CA TYR A 267 -0.60 13.63 -9.41
C TYR A 267 -1.54 14.78 -9.08
N ARG A 268 -2.71 14.80 -9.72
CA ARG A 268 -3.65 15.92 -9.73
C ARG A 268 -5.02 15.51 -9.19
N PRO A 269 -5.26 15.63 -7.88
CA PRO A 269 -6.60 15.53 -7.31
C PRO A 269 -7.48 16.68 -7.81
N ASP A 270 -8.79 16.45 -7.90
CA ASP A 270 -9.75 17.51 -8.21
C ASP A 270 -9.89 18.55 -7.08
N ALA A 271 -10.62 19.63 -7.35
CA ALA A 271 -10.77 20.73 -6.40
C ALA A 271 -11.48 20.31 -5.10
N SER A 272 -12.38 19.35 -5.14
CA SER A 272 -13.10 18.88 -3.95
C SER A 272 -12.21 18.03 -3.06
N ALA A 273 -11.35 17.19 -3.64
CA ALA A 273 -10.35 16.43 -2.93
C ALA A 273 -9.29 17.35 -2.31
N GLN A 274 -8.84 18.38 -3.04
CA GLN A 274 -7.89 19.37 -2.53
C GLN A 274 -8.48 20.26 -1.43
N ALA A 275 -9.78 20.52 -1.46
CA ALA A 275 -10.50 21.30 -0.44
C ALA A 275 -10.92 20.47 0.79
N ALA A 276 -10.62 19.17 0.83
CA ALA A 276 -11.14 18.24 1.83
C ALA A 276 -12.69 18.20 1.90
N ASP A 277 -13.38 18.47 0.78
CA ASP A 277 -14.85 18.52 0.73
C ASP A 277 -15.46 17.11 0.53
N ARG A 278 -14.92 16.12 1.25
CA ARG A 278 -15.43 14.74 1.26
C ARG A 278 -15.59 14.23 2.68
N THR A 279 -16.75 13.67 2.99
CA THR A 279 -16.99 13.09 4.30
C THR A 279 -16.13 11.85 4.53
N GLY A 280 -15.54 11.74 5.72
CA GLY A 280 -14.68 10.59 6.09
C GLY A 280 -13.35 10.49 5.34
N ALA A 281 -12.92 11.56 4.65
CA ALA A 281 -11.64 11.57 3.95
C ALA A 281 -10.47 12.04 4.83
N GLY A 282 -10.75 12.51 6.03
CA GLY A 282 -9.76 12.98 7.01
C GLY A 282 -9.18 14.37 6.73
N GLY A 283 -8.90 14.73 5.48
CA GLY A 283 -8.33 16.03 5.12
C GLY A 283 -8.07 16.18 3.61
N PRO A 284 -7.35 17.25 3.20
CA PRO A 284 -7.06 17.53 1.81
C PRO A 284 -6.08 16.52 1.20
N ILE A 285 -6.26 16.24 -0.08
CA ILE A 285 -5.28 15.55 -0.90
C ILE A 285 -4.51 16.60 -1.70
N VAL A 286 -3.20 16.69 -1.46
CA VAL A 286 -2.36 17.69 -2.13
C VAL A 286 -1.86 17.15 -3.46
N ALA A 287 -1.87 18.02 -4.49
CA ALA A 287 -1.27 17.69 -5.78
C ALA A 287 0.25 17.50 -5.62
N LEU A 288 0.80 16.58 -6.43
CA LEU A 288 2.22 16.29 -6.50
C LEU A 288 2.72 16.59 -7.91
N ALA A 289 3.89 17.18 -8.02
CA ALA A 289 4.71 17.14 -9.23
C ALA A 289 6.17 17.09 -8.82
N GLY A 290 6.92 16.18 -9.40
CA GLY A 290 8.34 16.04 -9.11
C GLY A 290 9.03 15.08 -10.06
N GLY A 291 10.35 15.14 -10.07
CA GLY A 291 11.18 14.27 -10.88
C GLY A 291 12.64 14.41 -10.48
N TYR A 292 13.46 13.51 -11.00
CA TYR A 292 14.90 13.55 -10.88
C TYR A 292 15.58 12.84 -12.05
N ASP A 293 16.83 13.22 -12.28
CA ASP A 293 17.74 12.56 -13.21
C ASP A 293 18.79 11.78 -12.44
N VAL A 294 19.27 10.70 -13.03
CA VAL A 294 20.46 9.98 -12.55
C VAL A 294 21.40 9.65 -13.71
N LYS A 295 22.69 9.75 -13.47
CA LYS A 295 23.75 9.35 -14.40
C LYS A 295 24.65 8.34 -13.71
N GLU A 296 24.81 7.19 -14.32
CA GLU A 296 25.49 6.06 -13.71
C GLU A 296 26.60 5.52 -14.62
N TYR A 297 27.70 5.14 -13.99
CA TYR A 297 28.80 4.44 -14.62
C TYR A 297 29.02 3.12 -13.90
N PHE A 298 29.20 2.06 -14.66
CA PHE A 298 29.45 0.74 -14.07
C PHE A 298 30.58 -0.01 -14.77
N LEU A 299 31.29 -0.80 -13.97
CA LEU A 299 32.36 -1.69 -14.39
C LEU A 299 32.13 -3.04 -13.73
N GLU A 300 32.20 -4.12 -14.53
CA GLU A 300 32.23 -5.50 -14.03
C GLU A 300 33.39 -6.25 -14.63
N LEU A 301 34.03 -7.10 -13.83
CA LEU A 301 35.16 -7.94 -14.21
C LEU A 301 34.87 -9.39 -13.85
N GLY A 302 35.05 -10.29 -14.82
CA GLY A 302 35.11 -11.72 -14.60
C GLY A 302 36.57 -12.18 -14.73
N ILE A 303 37.13 -12.74 -13.65
CA ILE A 303 38.55 -12.99 -13.49
C ILE A 303 38.78 -14.49 -13.32
N PRO A 304 39.02 -15.26 -14.40
CA PRO A 304 39.37 -16.65 -14.29
C PRO A 304 40.81 -16.76 -13.76
N VAL A 305 40.96 -17.39 -12.57
CA VAL A 305 42.24 -17.55 -11.91
C VAL A 305 42.86 -18.90 -12.28
N THR A 306 42.06 -19.95 -12.28
CA THR A 306 42.40 -21.31 -12.74
C THR A 306 41.16 -21.94 -13.38
N ASP A 307 41.31 -23.16 -13.94
CA ASP A 307 40.16 -23.94 -14.42
C ASP A 307 39.06 -24.20 -13.34
N LYS A 308 39.43 -24.04 -12.06
CA LYS A 308 38.55 -24.32 -10.91
C LYS A 308 38.17 -23.10 -10.09
N ILE A 309 38.80 -21.95 -10.31
CA ILE A 309 38.61 -20.74 -9.50
C ILE A 309 38.30 -19.56 -10.43
N ASN A 310 37.17 -18.96 -10.24
CA ASN A 310 36.75 -17.72 -10.87
C ASN A 310 36.46 -16.67 -9.80
N LEU A 311 36.91 -15.45 -10.02
CA LEU A 311 36.57 -14.29 -9.19
C LEU A 311 35.74 -13.30 -10.00
N GLU A 312 34.92 -12.54 -9.32
CA GLU A 312 34.13 -11.45 -9.88
C GLU A 312 34.39 -10.18 -9.08
N ALA A 313 34.42 -9.04 -9.76
CA ALA A 313 34.44 -7.72 -9.12
C ALA A 313 33.57 -6.76 -9.91
N GLY A 314 32.78 -5.93 -9.22
CA GLY A 314 31.94 -4.93 -9.83
C GLY A 314 31.95 -3.62 -9.03
N ALA A 315 31.72 -2.51 -9.73
CA ALA A 315 31.51 -1.20 -9.13
C ALA A 315 30.51 -0.40 -9.96
N ARG A 316 29.62 0.34 -9.31
CA ARG A 316 28.65 1.25 -9.91
C ARG A 316 28.68 2.56 -9.15
N PHE A 317 28.66 3.68 -9.86
CA PHE A 317 28.63 5.03 -9.31
C PHE A 317 27.47 5.78 -9.95
N ALA A 318 26.62 6.38 -9.14
CA ALA A 318 25.44 7.10 -9.58
C ALA A 318 25.42 8.53 -9.01
N ASP A 319 25.14 9.49 -9.87
CA ASP A 319 25.02 10.93 -9.57
C ASP A 319 23.56 11.34 -9.82
N TYR A 320 22.84 11.70 -8.76
CA TYR A 320 21.44 12.09 -8.78
C TYR A 320 21.27 13.60 -8.74
N SER A 321 20.34 14.14 -9.52
CA SER A 321 19.99 15.57 -9.50
C SER A 321 19.42 16.08 -8.17
N THR A 322 19.19 15.19 -7.21
CA THR A 322 18.76 15.48 -5.82
C THR A 322 19.92 15.71 -4.85
N ASP A 323 21.13 15.92 -5.37
CA ASP A 323 22.37 16.07 -4.59
C ASP A 323 22.73 14.81 -3.73
N ASN A 324 22.27 13.64 -4.13
CA ASN A 324 22.55 12.36 -3.50
C ASN A 324 23.37 11.48 -4.45
N ASP A 325 24.64 11.25 -4.14
CA ASP A 325 25.50 10.33 -4.87
C ASP A 325 25.45 8.95 -4.20
N THR A 326 25.48 7.88 -4.99
CA THR A 326 25.53 6.52 -4.47
C THR A 326 26.63 5.71 -5.14
N ASP A 327 27.19 4.76 -4.40
CA ASP A 327 28.11 3.79 -4.93
C ASP A 327 27.76 2.36 -4.47
N ALA A 328 28.07 1.39 -5.30
CA ALA A 328 27.87 -0.02 -5.02
C ALA A 328 29.04 -0.85 -5.51
N PHE A 329 29.40 -1.86 -4.73
CA PHE A 329 30.52 -2.76 -5.02
C PHE A 329 30.09 -4.21 -4.88
N LYS A 330 30.69 -5.08 -5.69
CA LYS A 330 30.49 -6.53 -5.65
C LYS A 330 31.85 -7.23 -5.73
N PHE A 331 32.03 -8.24 -4.87
CA PHE A 331 33.14 -9.18 -4.94
C PHE A 331 32.58 -10.59 -4.81
N GLY A 332 32.89 -11.44 -5.81
CA GLY A 332 32.44 -12.82 -5.85
C GLY A 332 33.60 -13.78 -6.07
N ALA A 333 33.45 -14.99 -5.55
CA ALA A 333 34.34 -16.09 -5.77
C ALA A 333 33.59 -17.39 -6.02
N TYR A 334 34.00 -18.14 -7.01
CA TYR A 334 33.53 -19.50 -7.27
C TYR A 334 34.76 -20.45 -7.29
N TRP A 335 34.63 -21.57 -6.58
CA TRP A 335 35.65 -22.60 -6.50
C TRP A 335 35.07 -24.00 -6.70
N GLN A 336 35.49 -24.68 -7.77
CA GLN A 336 35.24 -26.11 -7.98
C GLN A 336 36.24 -26.91 -7.12
N ALA A 337 35.88 -27.19 -5.87
CA ALA A 337 36.75 -27.83 -4.89
C ALA A 337 37.11 -29.27 -5.30
N THR A 338 36.09 -30.02 -5.74
CA THR A 338 36.22 -31.37 -6.32
C THR A 338 35.31 -31.49 -7.54
N ASP A 339 35.33 -32.65 -8.21
CA ASP A 339 34.40 -32.90 -9.33
C ASP A 339 32.91 -32.97 -8.85
N GLU A 340 32.69 -33.17 -7.56
CA GLU A 340 31.36 -33.29 -6.95
C GLU A 340 30.94 -32.07 -6.14
N VAL A 341 31.89 -31.20 -5.75
CA VAL A 341 31.63 -30.09 -4.82
C VAL A 341 32.12 -28.77 -5.38
N SER A 342 31.25 -27.81 -5.47
CA SER A 342 31.63 -26.41 -5.70
C SER A 342 31.14 -25.51 -4.56
N VAL A 343 31.91 -24.46 -4.31
CA VAL A 343 31.64 -23.43 -3.30
C VAL A 343 31.59 -22.07 -3.99
N ARG A 344 30.68 -21.24 -3.57
CA ARG A 344 30.53 -19.85 -4.03
C ARG A 344 30.38 -18.93 -2.85
N GLY A 345 30.85 -17.70 -2.99
CA GLY A 345 30.62 -16.66 -2.00
C GLY A 345 30.57 -15.29 -2.67
N THR A 346 29.69 -14.43 -2.22
CA THR A 346 29.57 -13.07 -2.73
C THR A 346 29.39 -12.11 -1.56
N PHE A 347 30.15 -11.03 -1.57
CA PHE A 347 29.91 -9.85 -0.75
C PHE A 347 29.57 -8.69 -1.67
N GLN A 348 28.50 -7.97 -1.37
CA GLN A 348 28.10 -6.82 -2.16
C GLN A 348 27.49 -5.74 -1.29
N THR A 349 27.70 -4.49 -1.70
CA THR A 349 26.94 -3.34 -1.24
C THR A 349 25.95 -2.91 -2.32
N ALA A 350 24.83 -2.35 -1.92
CA ALA A 350 23.85 -1.76 -2.82
C ALA A 350 23.28 -0.50 -2.18
N SER A 351 22.78 0.41 -2.99
CA SER A 351 22.07 1.59 -2.51
C SER A 351 20.76 1.78 -3.28
N ARG A 352 19.75 2.30 -2.61
CA ARG A 352 18.45 2.62 -3.20
C ARG A 352 18.10 4.07 -2.93
N HIS A 353 18.04 4.88 -3.97
CA HIS A 353 17.52 6.23 -3.90
C HIS A 353 16.00 6.21 -3.68
N GLY A 354 15.46 7.19 -2.95
CA GLY A 354 14.03 7.35 -2.76
C GLY A 354 13.28 7.42 -4.09
N SER A 355 12.17 6.69 -4.20
CA SER A 355 11.30 6.78 -5.36
C SER A 355 10.64 8.15 -5.46
N ILE A 356 10.13 8.53 -6.65
CA ILE A 356 9.41 9.79 -6.84
C ILE A 356 8.30 9.98 -5.81
N THR A 357 7.54 8.92 -5.51
CA THR A 357 6.46 9.00 -4.53
C THR A 357 6.96 9.13 -3.10
N GLU A 358 8.10 8.53 -2.76
CA GLU A 358 8.71 8.69 -1.44
C GLU A 358 9.26 10.11 -1.24
N LEU A 359 9.77 10.73 -2.29
CA LEU A 359 10.32 12.09 -2.24
C LEU A 359 9.24 13.17 -2.34
N TYR A 360 8.35 13.07 -3.32
CA TYR A 360 7.54 14.19 -3.76
C TYR A 360 6.03 14.00 -3.58
N ARG A 361 5.55 12.82 -3.08
CA ARG A 361 4.12 12.68 -2.81
C ARG A 361 3.64 13.80 -1.90
N GLY A 362 2.65 14.56 -2.37
CA GLY A 362 2.05 15.62 -1.59
C GLY A 362 1.53 15.10 -0.24
N GLN A 363 1.69 15.90 0.81
CA GLN A 363 1.17 15.52 2.11
C GLN A 363 -0.35 15.53 2.09
N GLY A 364 -0.97 14.43 2.51
CA GLY A 364 -2.41 14.26 2.53
C GLY A 364 -2.87 13.45 3.73
N SER A 365 -4.10 13.68 4.16
CA SER A 365 -4.68 12.92 5.25
C SER A 365 -5.15 11.55 4.77
N SER A 366 -4.94 10.54 5.60
CA SER A 366 -5.39 9.17 5.43
C SER A 366 -5.90 8.64 6.77
N LEU A 367 -6.36 7.40 6.79
CA LEU A 367 -6.84 6.74 8.00
C LEU A 367 -5.93 5.57 8.36
N THR A 368 -5.80 5.31 9.65
CA THR A 368 -5.17 4.10 10.20
C THR A 368 -6.03 3.55 11.33
N ASP A 369 -6.02 2.24 11.50
CA ASP A 369 -6.67 1.59 12.64
C ASP A 369 -5.70 1.66 13.84
N LEU A 370 -6.22 2.10 14.97
CA LEU A 370 -5.50 2.13 16.25
C LEU A 370 -6.41 1.66 17.38
N ASP A 371 -5.81 1.12 18.43
CA ASP A 371 -6.49 0.91 19.70
C ASP A 371 -7.08 2.22 20.24
N PRO A 372 -8.06 2.16 21.15
CA PRO A 372 -8.62 3.35 21.78
C PRO A 372 -7.52 4.27 22.33
N ASP A 373 -7.71 5.58 22.14
CA ASP A 373 -6.74 6.58 22.63
C ASP A 373 -6.44 6.37 24.12
N PRO A 374 -5.18 6.06 24.49
CA PRO A 374 -4.84 5.67 25.85
C PRO A 374 -4.95 6.80 26.89
N CYS A 375 -5.26 8.01 26.44
CA CYS A 375 -5.52 9.18 27.30
C CYS A 375 -7.01 9.44 27.55
N GLY A 376 -7.89 8.68 26.89
CA GLY A 376 -9.34 8.76 27.01
C GLY A 376 -9.94 7.69 27.94
N THR A 377 -11.25 7.74 28.08
CA THR A 377 -12.05 6.65 28.66
C THR A 377 -12.75 5.93 27.51
N ASP A 378 -12.61 4.61 27.44
CA ASP A 378 -13.34 3.82 26.46
C ASP A 378 -14.83 3.73 26.86
N PRO A 379 -15.76 4.27 26.07
CA PRO A 379 -17.18 4.26 26.42
C PRO A 379 -17.82 2.86 26.34
N GLU A 380 -17.18 1.89 25.68
CA GLU A 380 -17.71 0.53 25.52
C GLU A 380 -17.34 -0.36 26.71
N THR A 381 -16.11 -0.27 27.19
CA THR A 381 -15.63 -1.07 28.34
C THR A 381 -15.74 -0.31 29.66
N GLY A 382 -15.71 1.01 29.64
CA GLY A 382 -15.62 1.88 30.80
C GLY A 382 -14.23 2.01 31.39
N ASP A 383 -13.21 1.50 30.67
CA ASP A 383 -11.82 1.61 31.10
C ASP A 383 -11.34 3.06 30.99
N GLY A 384 -10.71 3.54 32.05
CA GLY A 384 -10.14 4.89 32.09
C GLY A 384 -8.78 4.98 31.41
N PRO A 385 -8.16 6.19 31.41
CA PRO A 385 -6.86 6.41 30.80
C PRO A 385 -5.78 5.44 31.32
N SER A 386 -4.96 4.92 30.41
CA SER A 386 -3.85 4.02 30.70
C SER A 386 -2.57 4.77 31.13
N TYR A 387 -2.49 6.06 30.83
CA TYR A 387 -1.38 6.95 31.18
C TYR A 387 -1.85 8.09 32.08
N THR A 388 -0.92 8.70 32.81
CA THR A 388 -1.23 9.85 33.66
C THR A 388 -1.52 11.11 32.85
N GLN A 389 -2.22 12.07 33.46
CA GLN A 389 -2.49 13.36 32.82
C GLN A 389 -1.20 14.08 32.36
N ALA A 390 -0.11 13.93 33.10
CA ALA A 390 1.17 14.55 32.76
C ALA A 390 1.83 13.90 31.53
N GLU A 391 1.71 12.58 31.38
CA GLU A 391 2.17 11.86 30.19
C GLU A 391 1.30 12.19 28.98
N CYS A 392 0.00 12.22 29.14
CA CYS A 392 -0.95 12.58 28.09
C CYS A 392 -0.78 14.04 27.60
N ALA A 393 -0.39 14.96 28.48
CA ALA A 393 -0.07 16.33 28.10
C ALA A 393 1.13 16.44 27.13
N ARG A 394 2.04 15.45 27.11
CA ARG A 394 3.15 15.38 26.13
C ARG A 394 2.67 15.29 24.68
N THR A 395 1.49 14.70 24.47
CA THR A 395 0.85 14.56 23.15
C THR A 395 0.08 15.82 22.73
N GLY A 396 0.13 16.90 23.51
CA GLY A 396 -0.64 18.13 23.27
C GLY A 396 -2.08 18.07 23.79
N LEU A 397 -2.47 17.03 24.57
CA LEU A 397 -3.80 16.93 25.14
C LEU A 397 -4.02 17.99 26.22
N ALA A 398 -5.08 18.76 26.09
CA ALA A 398 -5.48 19.73 27.12
C ALA A 398 -5.95 19.01 28.41
N ALA A 399 -5.68 19.60 29.57
CA ALA A 399 -6.03 19.00 30.85
C ALA A 399 -7.54 18.75 31.03
N VAL A 400 -8.39 19.51 30.37
CA VAL A 400 -9.85 19.40 30.39
C VAL A 400 -10.35 18.18 29.63
N ASP A 401 -9.60 17.71 28.63
CA ASP A 401 -9.97 16.61 27.74
C ASP A 401 -9.44 15.26 28.24
N TYR A 402 -8.55 15.27 29.24
CA TYR A 402 -8.01 14.05 29.84
C TYR A 402 -9.11 13.20 30.50
N GLY A 403 -9.19 11.94 30.10
CA GLY A 403 -10.21 11.01 30.56
C GLY A 403 -11.60 11.22 29.93
N SER A 404 -11.74 12.10 28.95
CA SER A 404 -12.96 12.22 28.16
C SER A 404 -13.06 11.09 27.11
N ASP A 405 -14.18 11.03 26.36
CA ASP A 405 -14.34 10.10 25.24
C ASP A 405 -13.50 10.59 24.04
N LEU A 406 -12.29 10.03 23.91
CA LEU A 406 -11.37 10.30 22.81
C LEU A 406 -11.35 9.18 21.74
N LYS A 407 -12.10 8.09 21.99
CA LYS A 407 -12.16 6.92 21.10
C LYS A 407 -12.81 7.30 19.76
N SER A 408 -12.21 6.80 18.67
CA SER A 408 -12.86 6.82 17.37
C SER A 408 -14.01 5.82 17.34
N PRO A 409 -15.22 6.21 16.89
CA PRO A 409 -16.34 5.26 16.79
C PRO A 409 -16.14 4.13 15.77
N ALA A 410 -15.13 4.22 14.93
CA ALA A 410 -14.81 3.25 13.90
C ALA A 410 -13.40 2.66 14.10
N ASP A 411 -12.75 2.95 15.22
CA ASP A 411 -11.35 2.62 15.53
C ASP A 411 -10.35 3.14 14.48
N GLN A 412 -10.80 4.12 13.65
CA GLN A 412 -10.00 4.77 12.61
C GLN A 412 -9.56 6.16 13.07
N TYR A 413 -8.27 6.43 12.94
CA TYR A 413 -7.63 7.68 13.33
C TYR A 413 -6.97 8.34 12.13
N ASN A 414 -6.90 9.66 12.13
CA ASN A 414 -6.29 10.39 11.02
C ASN A 414 -4.78 10.31 11.10
N ILE A 415 -4.15 10.10 9.95
CA ILE A 415 -2.71 10.23 9.76
C ILE A 415 -2.43 11.20 8.62
N LEU A 416 -1.33 11.95 8.74
CA LEU A 416 -0.79 12.74 7.64
C LEU A 416 0.30 11.91 6.97
N THR A 417 0.05 11.47 5.74
CA THR A 417 1.04 10.77 4.93
C THR A 417 1.60 11.69 3.86
N GLY A 418 2.77 11.38 3.32
CA GLY A 418 3.34 12.15 2.22
C GLY A 418 4.81 11.89 2.03
N GLY A 419 5.36 12.43 0.94
CA GLY A 419 6.77 12.36 0.61
C GLY A 419 7.63 13.29 1.45
N ASN A 420 8.95 13.05 1.34
CA ASN A 420 9.96 13.88 1.96
C ASN A 420 11.14 14.07 0.99
N PRO A 421 11.34 15.28 0.44
CA PRO A 421 12.43 15.54 -0.51
C PRO A 421 13.83 15.52 0.13
N ASN A 422 13.93 15.43 1.46
CA ASN A 422 15.19 15.37 2.18
C ASN A 422 15.64 13.94 2.52
N LEU A 423 15.02 12.92 1.92
CA LEU A 423 15.44 11.52 2.11
C LEU A 423 16.84 11.31 1.54
N ILE A 424 17.65 10.56 2.28
CA ILE A 424 18.91 10.02 1.78
C ILE A 424 18.69 8.61 1.21
N PRO A 425 19.58 8.11 0.34
CA PRO A 425 19.51 6.74 -0.13
C PRO A 425 19.62 5.72 1.01
N GLU A 426 18.90 4.60 0.89
CA GLU A 426 19.13 3.42 1.72
C GLU A 426 20.42 2.74 1.29
N GLU A 427 21.11 2.14 2.23
CA GLU A 427 22.29 1.32 1.98
C GLU A 427 22.04 -0.13 2.39
N SER A 428 22.60 -1.06 1.65
CA SER A 428 22.54 -2.49 1.97
C SER A 428 23.90 -3.15 1.83
N GLU A 429 24.21 -4.01 2.78
CA GLU A 429 25.31 -4.97 2.70
C GLU A 429 24.75 -6.39 2.64
N SER A 430 25.31 -7.23 1.77
CA SER A 430 24.86 -8.60 1.63
C SER A 430 26.04 -9.56 1.52
N LEU A 431 25.99 -10.63 2.30
CA LEU A 431 26.92 -11.76 2.24
C LEU A 431 26.16 -13.02 1.86
N THR A 432 26.62 -13.72 0.82
CA THR A 432 26.08 -15.05 0.51
C THR A 432 27.20 -16.08 0.45
N LEU A 433 26.95 -17.27 0.99
CA LEU A 433 27.89 -18.40 0.94
C LEU A 433 27.13 -19.65 0.50
N GLY A 434 27.55 -20.27 -0.60
CA GLY A 434 26.84 -21.40 -1.17
C GLY A 434 27.73 -22.61 -1.39
N LEU A 435 27.14 -23.79 -1.20
CA LEU A 435 27.74 -25.07 -1.50
C LEU A 435 26.83 -25.86 -2.44
N VAL A 436 27.35 -26.32 -3.57
CA VAL A 436 26.65 -27.21 -4.49
C VAL A 436 27.31 -28.57 -4.45
N TRP A 437 26.52 -29.62 -4.24
CA TRP A 437 26.99 -31.00 -4.19
C TRP A 437 26.25 -31.87 -5.20
N THR A 438 27.05 -32.50 -6.11
CA THR A 438 26.55 -33.42 -7.14
C THR A 438 27.21 -34.80 -6.96
N PRO A 439 26.69 -35.62 -5.99
CA PRO A 439 27.35 -36.87 -5.63
C PRO A 439 27.37 -37.90 -6.78
N SER A 440 28.52 -38.42 -7.13
CA SER A 440 28.64 -39.48 -8.13
C SER A 440 27.96 -40.79 -7.72
N ALA A 441 27.79 -41.01 -6.40
CA ALA A 441 27.08 -42.17 -5.84
C ALA A 441 25.57 -42.16 -6.12
N VAL A 442 24.97 -40.97 -6.42
CA VAL A 442 23.55 -40.80 -6.77
C VAL A 442 23.50 -39.94 -8.04
N PRO A 443 23.66 -40.56 -9.22
CA PRO A 443 23.72 -39.82 -10.47
C PRO A 443 22.48 -38.96 -10.71
N GLY A 444 22.69 -37.72 -11.09
CA GLY A 444 21.63 -36.75 -11.37
C GLY A 444 21.13 -35.95 -10.14
N LEU A 445 21.48 -36.34 -8.90
CA LEU A 445 21.18 -35.55 -7.73
C LEU A 445 22.03 -34.29 -7.69
N THR A 446 21.42 -33.15 -7.50
CA THR A 446 22.06 -31.88 -7.16
C THR A 446 21.45 -31.37 -5.84
N LEU A 447 22.32 -31.06 -4.89
CA LEU A 447 21.96 -30.42 -3.62
C LEU A 447 22.70 -29.10 -3.52
N THR A 448 21.98 -28.04 -3.16
CA THR A 448 22.55 -26.72 -2.90
C THR A 448 22.17 -26.28 -1.48
N LEU A 449 23.12 -25.74 -0.76
CA LEU A 449 22.94 -25.07 0.53
C LEU A 449 23.53 -23.67 0.40
N ASP A 450 22.70 -22.67 0.47
CA ASP A 450 23.11 -21.27 0.47
C ASP A 450 22.76 -20.63 1.83
N TYR A 451 23.73 -19.96 2.44
CA TYR A 451 23.55 -19.03 3.54
C TYR A 451 23.45 -17.62 2.97
N PHE A 452 22.54 -16.84 3.47
CA PHE A 452 22.42 -15.41 3.18
C PHE A 452 22.38 -14.59 4.46
N ASP A 453 22.94 -13.38 4.39
CA ASP A 453 22.96 -12.38 5.45
C ASP A 453 22.89 -11.02 4.78
N ILE A 454 21.83 -10.28 5.04
CA ILE A 454 21.48 -9.03 4.37
C ILE A 454 21.13 -8.00 5.45
N GLU A 455 21.84 -6.88 5.43
CA GLU A 455 21.57 -5.73 6.30
C GLU A 455 21.18 -4.54 5.45
N ILE A 456 20.15 -3.81 5.88
CA ILE A 456 19.69 -2.55 5.27
C ILE A 456 19.71 -1.48 6.35
N THR A 457 20.38 -0.38 6.07
CA THR A 457 20.45 0.80 6.92
C THR A 457 19.82 2.01 6.23
N ASP A 458 19.47 3.03 7.00
CA ASP A 458 18.79 4.23 6.50
C ASP A 458 17.51 3.92 5.71
N GLY A 459 16.84 2.80 6.04
CA GLY A 459 15.63 2.35 5.36
C GLY A 459 14.56 3.44 5.31
N ILE A 460 14.03 3.70 4.11
CA ILE A 460 12.97 4.67 3.87
C ILE A 460 11.63 4.04 4.29
N GLY A 461 11.05 4.61 5.32
CA GLY A 461 9.79 4.12 5.86
C GLY A 461 8.99 5.23 6.49
N THR A 462 8.05 4.85 7.32
CA THR A 462 7.25 5.78 8.12
C THR A 462 7.29 5.31 9.57
N ILE A 463 7.28 6.25 10.50
CA ILE A 463 7.08 5.88 11.91
C ILE A 463 5.60 5.54 12.09
N PRO A 464 5.24 4.30 12.48
CA PRO A 464 3.85 3.94 12.71
C PRO A 464 3.17 4.85 13.73
N ALA A 465 1.91 5.19 13.49
CA ALA A 465 1.17 6.10 14.36
C ALA A 465 1.08 5.61 15.82
N ALA A 466 0.88 4.30 16.01
CA ALA A 466 0.89 3.67 17.34
C ALA A 466 2.23 3.85 18.05
N THR A 467 3.33 3.64 17.32
CA THR A 467 4.70 3.81 17.84
C THR A 467 4.94 5.27 18.25
N SER A 468 4.56 6.24 17.40
CA SER A 468 4.68 7.66 17.72
C SER A 468 3.93 8.02 19.01
N LEU A 469 2.70 7.50 19.14
CA LEU A 469 1.87 7.77 20.31
C LEU A 469 2.46 7.17 21.58
N THR A 470 2.81 5.89 21.55
CA THR A 470 3.37 5.16 22.71
C THR A 470 4.72 5.76 23.13
N GLN A 471 5.64 5.96 22.21
CA GLN A 471 6.96 6.53 22.52
C GLN A 471 6.89 7.96 23.04
N CYS A 472 5.96 8.78 22.55
CA CYS A 472 5.72 10.09 23.13
C CYS A 472 5.21 10.00 24.57
N LEU A 473 4.23 9.14 24.84
CA LEU A 473 3.65 8.98 26.18
C LEU A 473 4.68 8.43 27.18
N GLU A 474 5.45 7.45 26.82
CA GLU A 474 6.42 6.79 27.70
C GLU A 474 7.68 7.63 27.93
N THR A 475 8.27 8.15 26.86
CA THR A 475 9.59 8.79 26.92
C THR A 475 9.54 10.31 26.97
N GLY A 476 8.49 10.93 26.38
CA GLY A 476 8.44 12.37 26.17
C GLY A 476 9.45 12.88 25.12
N ASN A 477 10.02 11.97 24.31
CA ASN A 477 10.97 12.35 23.28
C ASN A 477 10.29 13.23 22.23
N ALA A 478 10.86 14.41 21.98
CA ALA A 478 10.33 15.41 21.06
C ALA A 478 10.19 14.88 19.62
N THR A 479 11.03 13.94 19.19
CA THR A 479 10.95 13.30 17.87
C THR A 479 9.57 12.70 17.64
N PHE A 480 9.00 12.01 18.65
CA PHE A 480 7.67 11.38 18.55
C PHE A 480 6.55 12.34 18.90
N CYS A 481 6.73 13.16 19.97
CA CYS A 481 5.70 14.05 20.43
C CYS A 481 5.32 15.12 19.39
N ASN A 482 6.29 15.59 18.60
CA ASN A 482 6.04 16.55 17.52
C ASN A 482 5.25 15.96 16.33
N LEU A 483 5.18 14.64 16.22
CA LEU A 483 4.37 13.97 15.20
C LEU A 483 2.88 13.90 15.56
N ILE A 484 2.50 14.21 16.81
CA ILE A 484 1.12 14.11 17.29
C ILE A 484 0.48 15.50 17.28
N GLN A 485 -0.60 15.62 16.55
CA GLN A 485 -1.40 16.84 16.45
C GLN A 485 -2.83 16.52 16.87
N ARG A 486 -3.26 17.01 18.03
CA ARG A 486 -4.63 16.79 18.51
C ARG A 486 -5.58 17.87 18.02
N ASP A 487 -6.86 17.52 17.84
CA ASP A 487 -7.91 18.52 17.62
C ASP A 487 -7.95 19.50 18.80
N PRO A 488 -7.86 20.80 18.57
CA PRO A 488 -7.75 21.78 19.66
C PRO A 488 -9.06 21.97 20.45
N ILE A 489 -10.18 21.45 19.98
CA ILE A 489 -11.50 21.60 20.61
C ILE A 489 -11.89 20.33 21.38
N ALA A 490 -11.66 19.16 20.82
CA ALA A 490 -12.09 17.88 21.38
C ALA A 490 -10.93 16.99 21.86
N GLY A 491 -9.68 17.38 21.63
CA GLY A 491 -8.49 16.61 22.01
C GLY A 491 -8.30 15.32 21.22
N THR A 492 -9.15 15.01 20.24
CA THR A 492 -9.16 13.74 19.51
C THR A 492 -8.07 13.69 18.41
N LEU A 493 -7.73 12.47 17.96
CA LEU A 493 -6.83 12.21 16.84
C LEU A 493 -7.57 11.78 15.57
N TRP A 494 -8.91 11.75 15.58
CA TRP A 494 -9.73 11.28 14.48
C TRP A 494 -10.68 12.34 13.90
N VAL A 495 -10.85 13.45 14.61
CA VAL A 495 -11.58 14.61 14.09
C VAL A 495 -10.56 15.63 13.59
N SER A 496 -10.64 16.01 12.30
CA SER A 496 -9.74 17.01 11.71
C SER A 496 -9.79 18.35 12.48
N PRO A 497 -8.66 19.01 12.76
CA PRO A 497 -7.31 18.72 12.28
C PRO A 497 -6.50 17.71 13.12
N GLY A 498 -7.12 17.00 14.06
CA GLY A 498 -6.44 15.96 14.84
C GLY A 498 -5.90 14.84 13.93
N GLN A 499 -4.59 14.53 14.06
CA GLN A 499 -3.90 13.53 13.25
C GLN A 499 -2.54 13.16 13.84
N ILE A 500 -1.94 12.07 13.34
CA ILE A 500 -0.54 11.70 13.62
C ILE A 500 0.23 11.78 12.30
N ILE A 501 1.40 12.41 12.32
CA ILE A 501 2.25 12.59 11.14
C ILE A 501 3.02 11.30 10.90
N THR A 502 2.86 10.71 9.71
CA THR A 502 3.51 9.48 9.27
C THR A 502 4.12 9.67 7.86
N THR A 503 4.76 10.81 7.63
CA THR A 503 5.47 11.07 6.37
C THR A 503 6.73 10.20 6.26
N ASN A 504 7.22 10.01 5.04
CA ASN A 504 8.43 9.22 4.79
C ASN A 504 9.66 9.81 5.47
N THR A 505 10.51 8.95 6.01
CA THR A 505 11.76 9.34 6.68
C THR A 505 12.74 8.16 6.67
N ASN A 506 14.05 8.41 6.77
CA ASN A 506 15.06 7.38 6.93
C ASN A 506 15.14 6.99 8.41
N VAL A 507 14.57 5.88 8.79
CA VAL A 507 14.42 5.52 10.21
C VAL A 507 14.63 4.07 10.54
N SER A 508 14.58 3.17 9.54
CA SER A 508 14.60 1.75 9.81
C SER A 508 15.95 1.12 9.51
N GLU A 509 16.30 0.15 10.32
CA GLU A 509 17.35 -0.82 10.03
C GLU A 509 16.67 -2.18 9.95
N GLN A 510 17.02 -3.00 8.98
CA GLN A 510 16.52 -4.36 8.83
C GLN A 510 17.68 -5.30 8.58
N ALA A 511 17.71 -6.43 9.29
CA ALA A 511 18.66 -7.49 9.03
C ALA A 511 17.92 -8.81 8.85
N LEU A 512 18.28 -9.53 7.78
CA LEU A 512 17.67 -10.81 7.41
C LEU A 512 18.77 -11.83 7.18
N SER A 513 18.74 -12.95 7.89
CA SER A 513 19.67 -14.06 7.68
C SER A 513 18.96 -15.40 7.64
N GLY A 514 19.56 -16.36 6.93
CA GLY A 514 18.96 -17.68 6.81
C GLY A 514 19.66 -18.60 5.83
N TYR A 515 18.96 -19.68 5.50
CA TYR A 515 19.47 -20.73 4.64
C TYR A 515 18.44 -21.11 3.57
N ASP A 516 18.91 -21.29 2.33
CA ASP A 516 18.16 -21.94 1.27
C ASP A 516 18.74 -23.33 1.00
N ILE A 517 17.88 -24.35 1.08
CA ILE A 517 18.20 -25.73 0.72
C ILE A 517 17.46 -26.08 -0.56
N ILE A 518 18.20 -26.29 -1.64
CA ILE A 518 17.62 -26.61 -2.95
C ILE A 518 18.05 -28.02 -3.35
N PHE A 519 17.11 -28.82 -3.84
CA PHE A 519 17.46 -30.08 -4.47
C PHE A 519 16.80 -30.26 -5.84
N SER A 520 17.46 -30.99 -6.72
CA SER A 520 16.95 -31.44 -8.00
C SER A 520 17.41 -32.88 -8.24
N TYR A 521 16.48 -33.78 -8.54
CA TYR A 521 16.79 -35.20 -8.76
C TYR A 521 15.89 -35.79 -9.86
N PRO A 522 16.42 -36.02 -11.08
CA PRO A 522 15.75 -36.81 -12.10
C PRO A 522 15.92 -38.32 -11.77
N LEU A 523 14.80 -38.96 -11.45
CA LEU A 523 14.74 -40.39 -11.12
C LEU A 523 14.17 -41.19 -12.30
N GLU A 524 15.01 -42.00 -12.91
CA GLU A 524 14.58 -42.90 -13.95
C GLU A 524 13.79 -44.08 -13.36
N THR A 525 12.56 -44.26 -13.80
CA THR A 525 11.66 -45.36 -13.35
C THR A 525 11.09 -46.13 -14.52
N ALA A 526 10.49 -47.26 -14.23
CA ALA A 526 9.74 -48.06 -15.24
C ALA A 526 8.48 -47.31 -15.76
N LEU A 527 8.03 -46.28 -15.08
CA LEU A 527 6.88 -45.45 -15.47
C LEU A 527 7.28 -44.25 -16.33
N GLY A 528 8.54 -43.89 -16.36
CA GLY A 528 9.13 -42.70 -16.98
C GLY A 528 10.11 -41.99 -16.06
N THR A 529 10.62 -40.86 -16.48
CA THR A 529 11.48 -40.01 -15.67
C THR A 529 10.63 -39.19 -14.70
N ILE A 530 10.93 -39.28 -13.40
CA ILE A 530 10.33 -38.47 -12.35
C ILE A 530 11.34 -37.38 -11.96
N ASP A 531 11.05 -36.13 -12.27
CA ASP A 531 11.86 -34.99 -11.82
C ASP A 531 11.34 -34.51 -10.46
N LEU A 532 12.15 -34.67 -9.43
CA LEU A 532 11.92 -34.16 -8.10
C LEU A 532 12.70 -32.87 -7.90
N LYS A 533 12.04 -31.80 -7.48
CA LYS A 533 12.65 -30.50 -7.18
C LYS A 533 12.07 -29.94 -5.89
N GLY A 534 12.88 -29.21 -5.15
CA GLY A 534 12.40 -28.52 -3.99
C GLY A 534 13.34 -27.38 -3.58
N ILE A 535 12.74 -26.39 -2.97
CA ILE A 535 13.42 -25.31 -2.26
C ILE A 535 12.78 -25.21 -0.87
N THR A 536 13.63 -25.10 0.12
CA THR A 536 13.27 -24.84 1.51
C THR A 536 14.04 -23.63 1.97
N THR A 537 13.34 -22.60 2.44
CA THR A 537 13.94 -21.45 3.10
C THR A 537 13.77 -21.59 4.59
N ILE A 538 14.84 -21.42 5.33
CA ILE A 538 14.88 -21.34 6.80
C ILE A 538 15.35 -19.92 7.12
N THR A 539 14.46 -19.10 7.65
CA THR A 539 14.78 -17.77 8.16
C THR A 539 15.28 -17.93 9.59
N ASP A 540 16.56 -17.66 9.80
CA ASP A 540 17.22 -17.77 11.11
C ASP A 540 16.93 -16.54 11.96
N SER A 541 16.94 -15.36 11.33
CA SER A 541 16.59 -14.08 11.94
C SER A 541 16.04 -13.13 10.88
N ASP A 542 15.02 -12.36 11.23
CA ASP A 542 14.48 -11.22 10.47
C ASP A 542 14.22 -10.10 11.47
N THR A 543 15.18 -9.22 11.66
CA THR A 543 15.09 -8.17 12.66
C THR A 543 14.78 -6.83 12.04
N LEU A 544 13.97 -6.06 12.74
CA LEU A 544 13.57 -4.71 12.35
C LEU A 544 13.77 -3.74 13.52
N ILE A 545 14.55 -2.70 13.31
CA ILE A 545 14.60 -1.52 14.16
C ILE A 545 13.80 -0.43 13.46
N VAL A 546 12.59 -0.16 13.93
CA VAL A 546 11.66 0.78 13.25
C VAL A 546 12.16 2.23 13.33
N ILE A 547 12.91 2.55 14.38
CA ILE A 547 13.46 3.88 14.65
C ILE A 547 14.79 3.77 15.40
N PRO A 548 15.75 4.66 15.17
CA PRO A 548 17.02 4.65 15.87
C PRO A 548 16.84 4.65 17.38
N GLY A 549 17.43 3.66 18.07
CA GLY A 549 17.39 3.51 19.52
C GLY A 549 16.12 2.84 20.08
N ALA A 550 15.23 2.34 19.23
CA ALA A 550 14.19 1.41 19.67
C ALA A 550 14.78 0.00 19.90
N ASP A 551 14.03 -0.81 20.64
CA ASP A 551 14.36 -2.22 20.78
C ASP A 551 14.23 -2.91 19.41
N GLU A 552 15.14 -3.84 19.16
CA GLU A 552 15.12 -4.69 17.99
C GLU A 552 13.93 -5.65 18.05
N LEU A 553 13.17 -5.73 16.96
CA LEU A 553 12.00 -6.58 16.84
C LEU A 553 12.35 -7.79 15.98
N GLU A 554 12.26 -9.01 16.54
CA GLU A 554 12.43 -10.25 15.79
C GLU A 554 11.13 -10.62 15.08
N CYS A 555 11.17 -10.70 13.76
CA CYS A 555 10.04 -10.97 12.88
C CYS A 555 10.03 -12.38 12.29
N ALA A 556 11.15 -13.15 12.38
CA ALA A 556 11.14 -14.54 11.96
C ALA A 556 10.19 -15.35 12.86
N GLY A 557 9.28 -16.10 12.25
CA GLY A 557 8.22 -16.82 12.96
C GLY A 557 7.12 -15.94 13.56
N ASN A 558 7.11 -14.63 13.26
CA ASN A 558 6.22 -13.67 13.89
C ASN A 558 5.42 -12.83 12.89
N TYR A 559 4.31 -12.26 13.36
CA TYR A 559 3.47 -11.30 12.64
C TYR A 559 3.01 -10.18 13.57
N GLY A 560 2.81 -8.98 13.04
CA GLY A 560 2.31 -7.84 13.81
C GLY A 560 3.38 -7.09 14.58
N ALA A 561 2.99 -6.16 15.46
CA ALA A 561 3.87 -5.29 16.26
C ALA A 561 4.95 -4.53 15.45
N GLY A 562 4.77 -4.40 14.14
CA GLY A 562 5.72 -3.77 13.23
C GLY A 562 6.39 -4.72 12.23
N CYS A 563 6.26 -6.04 12.39
CA CYS A 563 6.83 -7.08 11.52
C CYS A 563 6.20 -7.18 10.12
N GLY A 564 5.69 -6.09 9.57
CA GLY A 564 5.13 -6.09 8.23
C GLY A 564 3.65 -6.49 8.15
N LYS A 565 3.16 -6.63 6.91
CA LYS A 565 1.73 -6.84 6.62
C LYS A 565 1.34 -8.30 6.43
N ASN A 566 2.30 -9.20 6.33
CA ASN A 566 2.08 -10.63 6.12
C ASN A 566 2.85 -11.43 7.17
N PRO A 567 2.38 -12.64 7.52
CA PRO A 567 3.13 -13.56 8.35
C PRO A 567 4.49 -13.92 7.75
N THR A 568 5.53 -14.03 8.56
CA THR A 568 6.89 -14.42 8.13
C THR A 568 7.29 -15.71 8.88
N PRO A 569 7.03 -16.90 8.32
CA PRO A 569 7.36 -18.15 9.00
C PRO A 569 8.88 -18.36 8.98
N GLU A 570 9.42 -18.97 10.04
CA GLU A 570 10.82 -19.43 10.05
C GLU A 570 11.11 -20.49 8.99
N PHE A 571 10.10 -21.26 8.59
CA PHE A 571 10.26 -22.36 7.64
C PHE A 571 9.21 -22.29 6.54
N ALA A 572 9.63 -22.19 5.28
CA ALA A 572 8.77 -22.26 4.11
C ALA A 572 9.39 -23.17 3.05
N GLY A 573 8.55 -23.86 2.27
CA GLY A 573 9.04 -24.76 1.25
C GLY A 573 8.11 -24.94 0.06
N ASN A 574 8.72 -25.08 -1.14
CA ASN A 574 8.03 -25.40 -2.38
C ASN A 574 8.69 -26.63 -3.00
N TYR A 575 7.88 -27.66 -3.23
CA TYR A 575 8.36 -28.93 -3.76
C TYR A 575 7.53 -29.33 -4.97
N SER A 576 8.15 -30.01 -5.93
CA SER A 576 7.44 -30.55 -7.09
C SER A 576 7.96 -31.92 -7.47
N ALA A 577 7.03 -32.75 -7.96
CA ALA A 577 7.32 -34.02 -8.59
C ALA A 577 6.63 -34.02 -9.97
N SER A 578 7.41 -34.12 -11.04
CA SER A 578 6.86 -34.20 -12.39
C SER A 578 7.21 -35.55 -13.02
N LEU A 579 6.19 -36.22 -13.59
CA LEU A 579 6.34 -37.47 -14.32
C LEU A 579 5.97 -37.23 -15.78
N THR A 580 6.95 -37.39 -16.67
CA THR A 580 6.74 -37.36 -18.11
C THR A 580 6.56 -38.78 -18.64
N ARG A 581 5.43 -39.04 -19.34
CA ARG A 581 5.14 -40.32 -19.96
C ARG A 581 4.51 -40.14 -21.34
N GLY A 582 5.32 -40.29 -22.38
CA GLY A 582 4.91 -40.00 -23.74
C GLY A 582 4.50 -38.53 -23.90
N ASP A 583 3.28 -38.30 -24.34
CA ASP A 583 2.72 -36.96 -24.55
C ASP A 583 2.06 -36.34 -23.28
N LEU A 584 2.17 -37.02 -22.15
CA LEU A 584 1.58 -36.59 -20.87
C LEU A 584 2.64 -36.21 -19.85
N ASP A 585 2.48 -35.03 -19.22
CA ASP A 585 3.22 -34.60 -18.05
C ASP A 585 2.28 -34.45 -16.87
N TYR A 586 2.56 -35.16 -15.80
CA TYR A 586 1.88 -35.03 -14.50
C TYR A 586 2.77 -34.23 -13.56
N ILE A 587 2.26 -33.15 -13.02
CA ILE A 587 3.01 -32.26 -12.12
C ILE A 587 2.24 -32.18 -10.79
N LEU A 588 2.86 -32.66 -9.74
CA LEU A 588 2.39 -32.53 -8.38
C LEU A 588 3.23 -31.43 -7.70
N GLY A 589 2.58 -30.40 -7.20
CA GLY A 589 3.18 -29.31 -6.43
C GLY A 589 2.78 -29.39 -4.97
N LEU A 590 3.69 -29.13 -4.04
CA LEU A 590 3.43 -29.02 -2.62
C LEU A 590 4.06 -27.73 -2.11
N ARG A 591 3.23 -26.88 -1.48
CA ARG A 591 3.66 -25.67 -0.78
C ARG A 591 3.45 -25.86 0.71
N TYR A 592 4.47 -25.57 1.50
CA TYR A 592 4.42 -25.61 2.95
C TYR A 592 4.75 -24.22 3.52
N LEU A 593 3.90 -23.73 4.40
CA LEU A 593 4.09 -22.52 5.18
C LEU A 593 4.11 -22.91 6.65
N GLY A 594 5.18 -22.57 7.34
CA GLY A 594 5.34 -22.83 8.77
C GLY A 594 4.36 -22.05 9.63
N GLU A 595 4.29 -22.41 10.89
CA GLU A 595 3.51 -21.67 11.88
C GLU A 595 4.11 -20.27 12.11
N THR A 596 3.25 -19.33 12.54
CA THR A 596 3.65 -17.95 12.82
C THR A 596 2.85 -17.45 14.02
N ASP A 597 3.52 -16.83 14.98
CA ASP A 597 2.89 -16.24 16.16
C ASP A 597 2.37 -14.82 15.86
N ASP A 598 1.19 -14.48 16.37
CA ASP A 598 0.65 -13.12 16.27
C ASP A 598 1.06 -12.30 17.50
N LEU A 599 2.00 -11.39 17.34
CA LEU A 599 2.49 -10.50 18.39
C LEU A 599 1.45 -9.49 18.88
N ASN A 600 0.40 -9.21 18.08
CA ASN A 600 -0.71 -8.33 18.49
C ASN A 600 -1.71 -9.05 19.39
N SER A 601 -1.71 -10.40 19.41
CA SER A 601 -2.68 -11.19 20.17
C SER A 601 -2.08 -12.51 20.61
N THR A 602 -1.85 -12.68 21.90
CA THR A 602 -1.36 -13.94 22.49
C THR A 602 -2.35 -15.11 22.38
N ALA A 603 -3.54 -14.89 21.88
CA ALA A 603 -4.58 -15.92 21.71
C ALA A 603 -4.60 -16.51 20.29
N ILE A 604 -3.83 -15.99 19.35
CA ILE A 604 -3.86 -16.38 17.95
C ILE A 604 -2.46 -16.86 17.55
N ASN A 605 -2.38 -18.10 17.11
CA ASN A 605 -1.24 -18.65 16.41
C ASN A 605 -1.69 -19.05 15.01
N PHE A 606 -0.94 -18.68 14.00
CA PHE A 606 -1.22 -19.08 12.62
C PHE A 606 -0.61 -20.46 12.39
N GLU A 607 -1.48 -21.47 12.41
CA GLU A 607 -1.06 -22.85 12.19
C GLU A 607 -0.40 -23.04 10.82
N ALA A 608 0.56 -23.95 10.76
CA ALA A 608 1.22 -24.33 9.53
C ALA A 608 0.23 -24.82 8.47
N LYS A 609 0.42 -24.42 7.20
CA LYS A 609 -0.43 -24.78 6.07
C LYS A 609 0.33 -25.56 5.01
N THR A 610 -0.36 -26.56 4.45
CA THR A 610 0.18 -27.38 3.37
C THR A 610 -0.82 -27.41 2.21
N TYR A 611 -0.42 -26.87 1.06
CA TYR A 611 -1.23 -26.87 -0.16
C TYR A 611 -0.68 -27.88 -1.15
N LEU A 612 -1.57 -28.64 -1.76
CA LEU A 612 -1.21 -29.59 -2.80
C LEU A 612 -1.89 -29.20 -4.11
N ASP A 613 -1.10 -29.13 -5.18
CA ASP A 613 -1.53 -28.74 -6.52
C ASP A 613 -1.27 -29.91 -7.48
N LEU A 614 -2.18 -30.15 -8.43
CA LEU A 614 -2.02 -31.16 -9.47
C LEU A 614 -2.29 -30.56 -10.84
N THR A 615 -1.35 -30.73 -11.76
CA THR A 615 -1.53 -30.33 -13.17
C THR A 615 -1.20 -31.51 -14.09
N VAL A 616 -2.02 -31.72 -15.10
CA VAL A 616 -1.78 -32.68 -16.16
C VAL A 616 -1.73 -31.93 -17.48
N ASN A 617 -0.61 -32.06 -18.18
CA ASN A 617 -0.41 -31.50 -19.51
C ASN A 617 -0.46 -32.62 -20.54
N TYR A 618 -1.14 -32.37 -21.66
CA TYR A 618 -1.19 -33.28 -22.80
C TYR A 618 -0.74 -32.54 -24.07
N GLN A 619 0.37 -33.01 -24.65
CA GLN A 619 0.88 -32.53 -25.93
C GLN A 619 0.14 -33.27 -27.05
N PHE A 620 -0.87 -32.61 -27.64
CA PHE A 620 -1.69 -33.24 -28.70
C PHE A 620 -0.92 -33.34 -30.03
N ASN A 621 -0.13 -32.29 -30.35
CA ASN A 621 0.81 -32.26 -31.48
C ASN A 621 1.83 -31.11 -31.23
N ASP A 622 2.74 -30.91 -32.17
CA ASP A 622 3.83 -29.91 -32.04
C ASP A 622 3.35 -28.49 -31.77
N ASN A 623 2.10 -28.16 -32.13
CA ASN A 623 1.54 -26.81 -32.03
C ASN A 623 0.42 -26.69 -30.97
N LEU A 624 -0.04 -27.77 -30.37
CA LEU A 624 -1.24 -27.73 -29.50
C LEU A 624 -1.01 -28.53 -28.21
N ARG A 625 -1.13 -27.83 -27.08
CA ARG A 625 -1.01 -28.38 -25.73
C ARG A 625 -2.23 -28.05 -24.90
N PHE A 626 -2.76 -29.05 -24.21
CA PHE A 626 -3.81 -28.90 -23.21
C PHE A 626 -3.24 -29.05 -21.81
N SER A 627 -3.67 -28.20 -20.89
CA SER A 627 -3.34 -28.29 -19.47
C SER A 627 -4.62 -28.28 -18.65
N VAL A 628 -4.78 -29.24 -17.76
CA VAL A 628 -5.87 -29.30 -16.78
C VAL A 628 -5.24 -29.40 -15.41
N GLY A 629 -5.66 -28.57 -14.50
CA GLY A 629 -5.10 -28.57 -13.14
C GLY A 629 -6.10 -28.15 -12.09
N ALA A 630 -5.74 -28.46 -10.85
CA ALA A 630 -6.39 -28.00 -9.65
C ALA A 630 -5.32 -27.55 -8.64
N SER A 631 -5.43 -26.35 -8.16
CA SER A 631 -4.66 -25.83 -7.03
C SER A 631 -5.43 -26.08 -5.75
N ASN A 632 -4.70 -26.28 -4.65
CA ASN A 632 -5.28 -26.60 -3.34
C ASN A 632 -6.31 -27.73 -3.42
N ILE A 633 -5.90 -28.89 -3.90
CA ILE A 633 -6.82 -30.02 -4.20
C ILE A 633 -7.53 -30.59 -2.97
N PHE A 634 -7.04 -30.31 -1.77
CA PHE A 634 -7.64 -30.74 -0.51
C PHE A 634 -8.54 -29.68 0.12
N ASP A 635 -8.73 -28.55 -0.55
CA ASP A 635 -9.56 -27.45 -0.07
C ASP A 635 -9.15 -26.95 1.31
N GLU A 636 -7.81 -26.84 1.52
CA GLU A 636 -7.26 -26.37 2.79
C GLU A 636 -7.66 -24.91 3.02
N ASP A 637 -8.35 -24.65 4.11
CA ASP A 637 -8.81 -23.32 4.48
C ASP A 637 -7.63 -22.40 4.86
N PRO A 638 -7.71 -21.08 4.54
CA PRO A 638 -6.76 -20.11 5.08
C PRO A 638 -6.92 -19.95 6.60
N VAL A 639 -5.92 -19.36 7.24
CA VAL A 639 -6.09 -18.91 8.63
C VAL A 639 -6.98 -17.67 8.66
N TYR A 640 -8.05 -17.71 9.45
CA TYR A 640 -8.93 -16.56 9.68
C TYR A 640 -8.57 -15.84 10.97
N THR A 641 -8.35 -14.55 10.87
CA THR A 641 -7.97 -13.72 12.02
C THR A 641 -8.46 -12.28 11.89
N SER A 642 -8.85 -11.66 13.00
CA SER A 642 -9.13 -10.21 13.04
C SER A 642 -7.87 -9.37 12.88
N SER A 643 -6.69 -9.94 13.13
CA SER A 643 -5.39 -9.26 12.97
C SER A 643 -5.02 -8.99 11.51
N ALA A 644 -5.71 -9.62 10.53
CA ALA A 644 -5.53 -9.32 9.11
C ALA A 644 -5.95 -7.88 8.73
N GLY A 645 -6.49 -7.13 9.68
CA GLY A 645 -6.92 -5.75 9.49
C GLY A 645 -8.24 -5.60 8.75
N THR A 646 -8.60 -4.35 8.49
CA THR A 646 -9.89 -3.98 7.87
C THR A 646 -9.78 -3.72 6.37
N ALA A 647 -8.67 -4.14 5.72
CA ALA A 647 -8.51 -3.94 4.27
C ALA A 647 -9.70 -4.55 3.51
N PRO A 648 -10.38 -3.78 2.63
CA PRO A 648 -11.53 -4.28 1.90
C PRO A 648 -11.21 -5.54 1.10
N GLY A 649 -12.03 -6.58 1.25
CA GLY A 649 -11.92 -7.80 0.48
C GLY A 649 -10.87 -8.81 0.96
N ASN A 650 -10.24 -8.60 2.14
CA ASN A 650 -9.27 -9.56 2.66
C ASN A 650 -9.90 -10.84 3.24
N GLY A 651 -11.21 -10.86 3.50
CA GLY A 651 -11.91 -12.05 4.04
C GLY A 651 -11.47 -12.45 5.45
N ASN A 652 -10.91 -11.53 6.25
CA ASN A 652 -10.28 -11.78 7.55
C ASN A 652 -9.12 -12.79 7.47
N THR A 653 -8.36 -12.74 6.40
CA THR A 653 -7.16 -13.55 6.17
C THR A 653 -6.12 -12.73 5.39
N PHE A 654 -5.03 -13.37 5.01
CA PHE A 654 -3.96 -12.78 4.18
C PHE A 654 -3.98 -13.42 2.77
N PRO A 655 -4.80 -12.91 1.81
CA PRO A 655 -5.00 -13.56 0.50
C PRO A 655 -3.74 -13.64 -0.38
N GLY A 656 -2.75 -12.79 -0.12
CA GLY A 656 -1.43 -12.85 -0.78
C GLY A 656 -0.50 -13.92 -0.21
N TYR A 657 -0.84 -14.51 0.93
CA TYR A 657 -0.04 -15.48 1.65
C TYR A 657 -0.72 -16.85 1.72
N PHE A 658 -2.01 -16.91 2.07
CA PHE A 658 -2.84 -18.12 2.10
C PHE A 658 -3.74 -18.21 0.87
N ASP A 659 -4.13 -19.44 0.48
CA ASP A 659 -5.09 -19.68 -0.60
C ASP A 659 -6.53 -19.37 -0.10
N ALA A 660 -6.93 -18.11 -0.23
CA ALA A 660 -8.21 -17.63 0.31
C ALA A 660 -9.46 -18.13 -0.46
N LEU A 661 -9.29 -18.69 -1.67
CA LEU A 661 -10.39 -19.12 -2.54
C LEU A 661 -10.67 -20.64 -2.50
N GLY A 662 -9.89 -21.41 -1.70
CA GLY A 662 -10.01 -22.87 -1.66
C GLY A 662 -9.56 -23.53 -2.98
N THR A 663 -10.16 -24.67 -3.32
CA THR A 663 -9.78 -25.41 -4.53
C THR A 663 -10.11 -24.64 -5.80
N TYR A 664 -9.09 -24.37 -6.62
CA TYR A 664 -9.22 -23.68 -7.92
C TYR A 664 -8.92 -24.64 -9.07
N ILE A 665 -9.89 -24.85 -9.96
CA ILE A 665 -9.75 -25.74 -11.14
C ILE A 665 -9.57 -24.88 -12.39
N PHE A 666 -8.60 -25.22 -13.22
CA PHE A 666 -8.33 -24.51 -14.46
C PHE A 666 -8.11 -25.45 -15.67
N ILE A 667 -8.43 -24.93 -16.83
CA ILE A 667 -8.12 -25.55 -18.13
C ILE A 667 -7.43 -24.49 -18.99
N ASN A 668 -6.28 -24.85 -19.56
CA ASN A 668 -5.53 -23.99 -20.45
C ASN A 668 -5.28 -24.70 -21.79
N VAL A 669 -5.33 -23.94 -22.87
CA VAL A 669 -5.01 -24.41 -24.23
C VAL A 669 -3.94 -23.49 -24.80
N SER A 670 -2.77 -24.05 -25.09
CA SER A 670 -1.67 -23.32 -25.72
C SER A 670 -1.55 -23.72 -27.19
N VAL A 671 -1.51 -22.72 -28.06
CA VAL A 671 -1.30 -22.86 -29.51
C VAL A 671 -0.01 -22.13 -29.86
N GLN A 672 0.94 -22.83 -30.48
CA GLN A 672 2.24 -22.28 -30.91
C GLN A 672 2.28 -22.07 -32.42
#